data_d3ff31b0a7207fc1eaddf7f80f482cd1
#
_entry.id   d3ff31b0a7207fc1eaddf7f80f482cd1
#
_cell.length_a   1.000
_cell.length_b   1.000
_cell.length_c   1.000
_cell.angle_alpha   90.00
_cell.angle_beta   90.00
_cell.angle_gamma   90.00
#
_symmetry.space_group_name_H-M   'P 1'
#
loop_
_entity.id
_entity.type
_entity.pdbx_description
1 polymer ?
#
loop_
_entity_poly.entity_id
_entity_poly.type
_entity_poly.pdbx_seq_one_letter_code
_entity_poly.pdbx_strand_id
1 'polypeptide(L)'
;MQSSQQTYRINAGDSHDLIQLIPTHSIDFILTDPPYNLAQHSTGNIPLPGRSAMNNDLAPWDLIEFKPEEWIDEFIRILKPTGNLFIFTSYNQIGKWYELLDKRFDTTNFLIWHKTNPAPKIFKAGFLNSCEMVYTCWNKKHTWNFISQAEMHNFIESPICMKPERLSNPKHPAQKPVAILKKLITIASNEGDVVFDPFMGVGSSGVAALMTNRRFIGFEINPEYYKAAEMRIKEQSLMKSLFEQETAGEQYKSPANSHYTDLKPIIKWPGGKEKEIPHIRRYAPDFFENYYEPFVGGGSVFTSFDAKRLLINDKSEELISLYHTIATQNETVFLWLDDIILAWNNMLDFVGAHRELVDWYIELRNGHTDEVTIKGRLHTFIKKEWNTLLQILPSAFEWKLNLYENELSKTLIHKVLRMHKIESEKGKMPKTDIYDNIETAFMGALYMYLRGLYNDEELMRKQPALATALFVYLRNYAYSGMFRYNTNGEFNVPYGGISYNHKLMTGKVEYYKSAPLREHFAKTTISNLDFEDFFRKYPPTERDFIFLDPPYDTEFSTYAQNEFGKEDQIRLAHYLCEECKGKWLMIIKYTDFIYSLYNKPNIYIQKFDKKYLVSFMNRNDKDVEHLIITNYQNKYD
;
A
#
# COMPACT_ATOMS: atom_id res chain seq x y z
N MET A 1 -29.26 30.74 12.17
CA MET A 1 -29.46 29.46 11.46
C MET A 1 -28.55 29.48 10.20
N GLN A 2 -27.30 29.02 10.30
CA GLN A 2 -26.47 28.82 9.14
C GLN A 2 -26.94 27.52 8.48
N SER A 3 -27.39 27.60 7.22
CA SER A 3 -27.76 26.46 6.43
C SER A 3 -26.50 25.55 6.30
N SER A 4 -26.57 24.32 6.78
CA SER A 4 -25.56 23.29 6.52
C SER A 4 -25.38 23.18 5.00
N GLN A 5 -24.24 23.66 4.49
CA GLN A 5 -23.94 23.56 3.06
C GLN A 5 -23.85 22.07 2.73
N GLN A 6 -24.75 21.61 1.87
CA GLN A 6 -24.83 20.23 1.43
C GLN A 6 -23.50 19.84 0.75
N THR A 7 -22.81 18.83 1.27
CA THR A 7 -21.47 18.42 0.83
C THR A 7 -21.47 17.77 -0.53
N TYR A 8 -22.61 17.25 -0.97
CA TYR A 8 -22.76 16.68 -2.32
C TYR A 8 -24.19 16.90 -2.87
N ARG A 9 -24.28 16.92 -4.16
CA ARG A 9 -25.55 16.93 -4.90
C ARG A 9 -25.44 15.95 -6.08
N ILE A 10 -26.29 14.94 -6.12
CA ILE A 10 -26.36 13.99 -7.24
C ILE A 10 -27.77 13.98 -7.79
N ASN A 11 -27.87 13.82 -9.10
CA ASN A 11 -29.16 13.81 -9.80
C ASN A 11 -29.22 12.63 -10.76
N ALA A 12 -30.36 11.92 -10.76
CA ALA A 12 -30.68 10.93 -11.78
C ALA A 12 -31.26 11.63 -13.02
N GLY A 13 -30.77 11.30 -14.19
CA GLY A 13 -31.26 11.83 -15.45
C GLY A 13 -30.20 12.03 -16.52
N ASP A 14 -30.64 12.55 -17.66
CA ASP A 14 -29.74 12.85 -18.76
C ASP A 14 -28.81 14.02 -18.39
N SER A 15 -27.52 13.76 -18.47
CA SER A 15 -26.50 14.74 -18.12
C SER A 15 -26.51 15.96 -19.04
N HIS A 16 -26.98 15.81 -20.30
CA HIS A 16 -27.09 16.91 -21.25
C HIS A 16 -28.14 17.94 -20.79
N ASP A 17 -29.25 17.47 -20.23
CA ASP A 17 -30.29 18.35 -19.71
C ASP A 17 -29.88 18.93 -18.34
N LEU A 18 -29.29 18.09 -17.47
CA LEU A 18 -28.93 18.47 -16.10
C LEU A 18 -27.77 19.47 -16.04
N ILE A 19 -26.81 19.44 -16.96
CA ILE A 19 -25.68 20.36 -16.97
C ILE A 19 -26.10 21.81 -17.19
N GLN A 20 -27.23 22.02 -17.89
CA GLN A 20 -27.82 23.35 -18.11
C GLN A 20 -28.23 24.04 -16.79
N LEU A 21 -28.51 23.24 -15.74
CA LEU A 21 -28.88 23.75 -14.41
C LEU A 21 -27.68 24.16 -13.57
N ILE A 22 -26.46 23.89 -14.03
CA ILE A 22 -25.23 24.28 -13.33
C ILE A 22 -24.89 25.73 -13.69
N PRO A 23 -24.71 26.62 -12.69
CA PRO A 23 -24.37 28.01 -12.94
C PRO A 23 -23.00 28.17 -13.63
N THR A 24 -22.88 29.18 -14.46
CA THR A 24 -21.61 29.58 -15.10
C THR A 24 -20.54 29.84 -14.02
N HIS A 25 -19.31 29.39 -14.29
CA HIS A 25 -18.15 29.58 -13.41
C HIS A 25 -18.37 29.14 -11.93
N SER A 26 -19.07 28.02 -11.73
CA SER A 26 -19.37 27.49 -10.40
C SER A 26 -18.58 26.25 -9.99
N ILE A 27 -17.92 25.59 -10.97
CA ILE A 27 -17.17 24.33 -10.77
C ILE A 27 -15.68 24.63 -10.70
N ASP A 28 -15.01 24.09 -9.70
CA ASP A 28 -13.56 24.22 -9.51
C ASP A 28 -12.79 23.16 -10.28
N PHE A 29 -13.32 21.95 -10.35
CA PHE A 29 -12.66 20.82 -11.03
C PHE A 29 -13.68 19.90 -11.70
N ILE A 30 -13.50 19.66 -12.98
CA ILE A 30 -14.25 18.63 -13.72
C ILE A 30 -13.34 17.41 -13.87
N LEU A 31 -13.78 16.27 -13.31
CA LEU A 31 -13.09 14.98 -13.43
C LEU A 31 -14.10 13.95 -13.93
N THR A 32 -13.96 13.52 -15.17
CA THR A 32 -15.02 12.76 -15.83
C THR A 32 -14.50 11.64 -16.72
N ASP A 33 -15.30 10.59 -16.86
CA ASP A 33 -15.07 9.39 -17.66
C ASP A 33 -16.24 9.17 -18.63
N PRO A 34 -16.30 9.93 -19.75
CA PRO A 34 -17.41 9.86 -20.69
C PRO A 34 -17.44 8.53 -21.46
N PRO A 35 -18.57 8.17 -22.13
CA PRO A 35 -18.66 7.02 -22.99
C PRO A 35 -17.59 6.98 -24.10
N TYR A 36 -17.03 5.79 -24.39
CA TYR A 36 -15.89 5.63 -25.30
C TYR A 36 -16.25 5.22 -26.73
N ASN A 37 -17.54 5.08 -27.06
CA ASN A 37 -18.01 4.64 -28.39
C ASN A 37 -17.39 3.31 -28.85
N LEU A 38 -17.28 2.34 -27.94
CA LEU A 38 -16.61 1.06 -28.22
C LEU A 38 -17.49 0.07 -29.01
N ALA A 39 -18.77 0.38 -29.25
CA ALA A 39 -19.71 -0.49 -29.94
C ALA A 39 -19.22 -0.98 -31.32
N GLN A 40 -18.54 -0.12 -32.05
CA GLN A 40 -18.02 -0.43 -33.41
C GLN A 40 -16.86 -1.44 -33.40
N HIS A 41 -16.28 -1.74 -32.20
CA HIS A 41 -15.11 -2.57 -32.05
C HIS A 41 -15.34 -3.82 -31.18
N SER A 42 -16.60 -4.09 -30.79
CA SER A 42 -16.94 -5.26 -29.97
C SER A 42 -17.13 -6.51 -30.79
N THR A 43 -16.58 -7.62 -30.30
CA THR A 43 -16.69 -8.94 -30.95
C THR A 43 -17.82 -9.82 -30.39
N GLY A 44 -18.70 -9.27 -29.52
CA GLY A 44 -19.80 -10.01 -28.89
C GLY A 44 -19.36 -10.95 -27.77
N ASN A 45 -20.26 -11.85 -27.34
CA ASN A 45 -20.01 -12.85 -26.31
C ASN A 45 -18.97 -13.88 -26.76
N ILE A 46 -17.94 -14.10 -25.94
CA ILE A 46 -16.86 -15.03 -26.23
C ILE A 46 -17.11 -16.33 -25.44
N PRO A 47 -17.47 -17.44 -26.08
CA PRO A 47 -17.59 -18.73 -25.41
C PRO A 47 -16.23 -19.22 -24.93
N LEU A 48 -16.15 -19.61 -23.65
CA LEU A 48 -14.95 -20.17 -23.04
C LEU A 48 -15.15 -21.66 -22.78
N PRO A 49 -14.25 -22.54 -23.25
CA PRO A 49 -14.34 -23.97 -22.93
C PRO A 49 -14.32 -24.21 -21.43
N GLY A 50 -15.35 -24.89 -20.90
CA GLY A 50 -15.46 -25.28 -19.49
C GLY A 50 -15.71 -24.16 -18.48
N ARG A 51 -16.09 -22.96 -18.95
CA ARG A 51 -16.46 -21.80 -18.10
C ARG A 51 -17.65 -21.07 -18.70
N SER A 52 -18.36 -20.27 -17.88
CA SER A 52 -19.37 -19.34 -18.39
C SER A 52 -18.77 -18.43 -19.45
N ALA A 53 -19.51 -18.16 -20.52
CA ALA A 53 -19.10 -17.26 -21.58
C ALA A 53 -18.66 -15.90 -20.97
N MET A 54 -17.55 -15.37 -21.46
CA MET A 54 -17.13 -14.02 -21.08
C MET A 54 -18.03 -13.06 -21.83
N ASN A 55 -18.89 -12.38 -21.06
CA ASN A 55 -19.79 -11.41 -21.62
C ASN A 55 -18.98 -10.15 -21.99
N ASN A 56 -18.86 -9.90 -23.29
CA ASN A 56 -18.31 -8.68 -23.83
C ASN A 56 -19.47 -7.72 -24.16
N ASP A 57 -20.57 -7.83 -23.38
CA ASP A 57 -21.71 -6.96 -23.56
C ASP A 57 -21.25 -5.52 -23.42
N LEU A 58 -21.43 -4.78 -24.47
CA LEU A 58 -21.33 -3.34 -24.50
C LEU A 58 -22.31 -2.79 -23.47
N ALA A 59 -21.83 -1.89 -22.68
CA ALA A 59 -22.73 -1.14 -21.82
C ALA A 59 -23.74 -0.37 -22.70
N PRO A 60 -24.99 -0.19 -22.26
CA PRO A 60 -26.01 0.50 -23.03
C PRO A 60 -25.59 1.88 -23.56
N TRP A 61 -24.72 2.58 -22.81
CA TRP A 61 -24.16 3.87 -23.21
C TRP A 61 -23.12 3.80 -24.34
N ASP A 62 -22.47 2.65 -24.55
CA ASP A 62 -21.56 2.47 -25.69
C ASP A 62 -22.30 2.24 -27.01
N LEU A 63 -23.62 2.05 -26.98
CA LEU A 63 -24.48 1.93 -28.15
C LEU A 63 -24.91 3.29 -28.72
N ILE A 64 -24.78 4.36 -27.93
CA ILE A 64 -25.12 5.73 -28.33
C ILE A 64 -23.80 6.42 -28.68
N GLU A 65 -23.76 7.09 -29.85
CA GLU A 65 -22.58 7.85 -30.24
C GLU A 65 -22.41 9.07 -29.34
N PHE A 66 -21.37 9.04 -28.51
CA PHE A 66 -20.95 10.18 -27.71
C PHE A 66 -20.10 11.13 -28.57
N LYS A 67 -20.47 12.40 -28.63
CA LYS A 67 -19.79 13.44 -29.38
C LYS A 67 -19.17 14.48 -28.48
N PRO A 68 -17.84 14.52 -28.35
CA PRO A 68 -17.13 15.51 -27.51
C PRO A 68 -17.52 16.96 -27.79
N GLU A 69 -17.88 17.27 -29.05
CA GLU A 69 -18.25 18.61 -29.50
C GLU A 69 -19.49 19.17 -28.80
N GLU A 70 -20.42 18.30 -28.40
CA GLU A 70 -21.67 18.67 -27.73
C GLU A 70 -21.47 19.03 -26.26
N TRP A 71 -20.29 18.67 -25.67
CA TRP A 71 -20.01 18.81 -24.22
C TRP A 71 -19.01 19.91 -23.89
N ILE A 72 -18.04 20.15 -24.75
CA ILE A 72 -16.89 21.00 -24.42
C ILE A 72 -17.27 22.43 -24.05
N ASP A 73 -18.23 23.03 -24.74
CA ASP A 73 -18.66 24.42 -24.50
C ASP A 73 -19.40 24.54 -23.16
N GLU A 74 -20.16 23.52 -22.75
CA GLU A 74 -20.80 23.45 -21.46
C GLU A 74 -19.76 23.26 -20.33
N PHE A 75 -18.75 22.40 -20.54
CA PHE A 75 -17.66 22.25 -19.57
C PHE A 75 -16.93 23.58 -19.36
N ILE A 76 -16.63 24.32 -20.41
CA ILE A 76 -16.02 25.64 -20.30
C ILE A 76 -16.96 26.63 -19.60
N ARG A 77 -18.24 26.64 -19.91
CA ARG A 77 -19.23 27.54 -19.31
C ARG A 77 -19.28 27.38 -17.78
N ILE A 78 -19.35 26.15 -17.29
CA ILE A 78 -19.50 25.89 -15.85
C ILE A 78 -18.18 25.98 -15.08
N LEU A 79 -17.04 25.76 -15.75
CA LEU A 79 -15.72 25.75 -15.12
C LEU A 79 -15.29 27.17 -14.72
N LYS A 80 -14.76 27.35 -13.51
CA LYS A 80 -14.15 28.62 -13.10
C LYS A 80 -12.91 28.92 -13.93
N PRO A 81 -12.54 30.20 -14.09
CA PRO A 81 -11.32 30.57 -14.82
C PRO A 81 -10.03 29.94 -14.24
N THR A 82 -10.02 29.63 -12.95
CA THR A 82 -8.92 28.94 -12.25
C THR A 82 -9.11 27.45 -12.13
N GLY A 83 -10.19 26.90 -12.69
CA GLY A 83 -10.55 25.50 -12.59
C GLY A 83 -9.77 24.61 -13.56
N ASN A 84 -9.78 23.33 -13.30
CA ASN A 84 -9.14 22.29 -14.11
C ASN A 84 -10.17 21.35 -14.72
N LEU A 85 -9.87 20.82 -15.92
CA LEU A 85 -10.68 19.81 -16.60
C LEU A 85 -9.84 18.57 -16.89
N PHE A 86 -10.18 17.43 -16.26
CA PHE A 86 -9.54 16.15 -16.55
C PHE A 86 -10.56 15.18 -17.13
N ILE A 87 -10.24 14.60 -18.30
CA ILE A 87 -11.13 13.72 -19.05
C ILE A 87 -10.44 12.40 -19.34
N PHE A 88 -10.97 11.30 -18.81
CA PHE A 88 -10.59 9.96 -19.25
C PHE A 88 -11.02 9.74 -20.70
N THR A 89 -10.18 9.11 -21.49
CA THR A 89 -10.47 8.88 -22.91
C THR A 89 -9.85 7.57 -23.39
N SER A 90 -10.43 7.04 -24.47
CA SER A 90 -9.90 5.88 -25.17
C SER A 90 -9.24 6.28 -26.49
N TYR A 91 -8.45 5.34 -27.04
CA TYR A 91 -7.64 5.55 -28.24
C TYR A 91 -8.43 6.08 -29.47
N ASN A 92 -9.72 5.78 -29.59
CA ASN A 92 -10.55 6.19 -30.72
C ASN A 92 -11.04 7.63 -30.63
N GLN A 93 -10.97 8.27 -29.45
CA GLN A 93 -11.43 9.64 -29.24
C GLN A 93 -10.29 10.64 -28.97
N ILE A 94 -9.05 10.18 -28.85
CA ILE A 94 -7.89 11.03 -28.52
C ILE A 94 -7.81 12.25 -29.45
N GLY A 95 -7.85 12.05 -30.76
CA GLY A 95 -7.73 13.16 -31.72
C GLY A 95 -8.86 14.19 -31.60
N LYS A 96 -10.11 13.73 -31.45
CA LYS A 96 -11.26 14.61 -31.31
C LYS A 96 -11.18 15.48 -30.07
N TRP A 97 -10.86 14.88 -28.91
CA TRP A 97 -10.68 15.62 -27.67
C TRP A 97 -9.54 16.62 -27.76
N TYR A 98 -8.38 16.21 -28.32
CA TYR A 98 -7.23 17.11 -28.44
C TYR A 98 -7.57 18.37 -29.23
N GLU A 99 -8.19 18.24 -30.40
CA GLU A 99 -8.55 19.38 -31.25
C GLU A 99 -9.51 20.37 -30.57
N LEU A 100 -10.38 19.88 -29.70
CA LEU A 100 -11.34 20.69 -28.98
C LEU A 100 -10.71 21.39 -27.77
N LEU A 101 -9.86 20.66 -27.04
CA LEU A 101 -9.25 21.12 -25.79
C LEU A 101 -8.12 22.11 -26.05
N ASP A 102 -7.26 21.85 -27.04
CA ASP A 102 -6.11 22.70 -27.39
C ASP A 102 -6.51 24.12 -27.84
N LYS A 103 -7.69 24.24 -28.39
CA LYS A 103 -8.26 25.56 -28.81
C LYS A 103 -8.86 26.37 -27.65
N ARG A 104 -9.09 25.74 -26.50
CA ARG A 104 -9.91 26.30 -25.41
C ARG A 104 -9.16 26.48 -24.08
N PHE A 105 -8.04 25.80 -23.91
CA PHE A 105 -7.19 25.89 -22.72
C PHE A 105 -5.80 26.41 -23.06
N ASP A 106 -5.21 27.15 -22.14
CA ASP A 106 -3.81 27.61 -22.29
C ASP A 106 -2.82 26.42 -22.29
N THR A 107 -3.18 25.33 -21.64
CA THR A 107 -2.40 24.09 -21.62
C THR A 107 -3.31 22.89 -21.71
N THR A 108 -3.03 22.04 -22.70
CA THR A 108 -3.60 20.72 -22.85
C THR A 108 -2.48 19.69 -22.79
N ASN A 109 -2.49 18.86 -21.77
CA ASN A 109 -1.50 17.81 -21.57
C ASN A 109 -2.23 16.48 -21.34
N PHE A 110 -1.49 15.39 -21.20
CA PHE A 110 -2.09 14.10 -20.91
C PHE A 110 -1.30 13.33 -19.84
N LEU A 111 -2.01 12.46 -19.16
CA LEU A 111 -1.51 11.50 -18.22
C LEU A 111 -1.90 10.10 -18.67
N ILE A 112 -1.01 9.13 -18.51
CA ILE A 112 -1.27 7.72 -18.78
C ILE A 112 -1.51 6.99 -17.47
N TRP A 113 -2.66 6.32 -17.37
CA TRP A 113 -2.90 5.33 -16.34
C TRP A 113 -2.59 3.94 -16.88
N HIS A 114 -1.50 3.33 -16.39
CA HIS A 114 -1.13 1.95 -16.69
C HIS A 114 -1.74 0.99 -15.66
N LYS A 115 -2.54 0.06 -16.16
CA LYS A 115 -3.20 -0.98 -15.38
C LYS A 115 -2.23 -2.14 -15.16
N THR A 116 -1.78 -2.36 -13.92
CA THR A 116 -0.83 -3.44 -13.61
C THR A 116 -1.42 -4.85 -13.76
N ASN A 117 -2.77 -4.97 -13.82
CA ASN A 117 -3.50 -6.22 -14.00
C ASN A 117 -4.64 -6.07 -15.03
N PRO A 118 -4.33 -5.71 -16.29
CA PRO A 118 -5.36 -5.50 -17.31
C PRO A 118 -6.14 -6.79 -17.59
N ALA A 119 -7.36 -6.65 -18.12
CA ALA A 119 -8.17 -7.78 -18.54
C ALA A 119 -7.41 -8.62 -19.59
N PRO A 120 -7.35 -9.96 -19.44
CA PRO A 120 -6.63 -10.81 -20.37
C PRO A 120 -7.28 -10.79 -21.77
N LYS A 121 -6.45 -10.81 -22.82
CA LYS A 121 -6.91 -10.89 -24.20
C LYS A 121 -7.01 -12.36 -24.61
N ILE A 122 -8.23 -12.84 -24.81
CA ILE A 122 -8.53 -14.24 -25.10
C ILE A 122 -8.03 -14.63 -26.50
N PHE A 123 -8.33 -13.81 -27.48
CA PHE A 123 -7.75 -13.93 -28.81
C PHE A 123 -6.36 -13.28 -28.77
N LYS A 124 -5.31 -14.06 -28.78
CA LYS A 124 -3.91 -13.63 -28.71
C LYS A 124 -3.47 -12.72 -29.88
N ALA A 125 -4.34 -11.76 -30.29
CA ALA A 125 -4.13 -10.81 -31.36
C ALA A 125 -4.03 -9.40 -30.81
N GLY A 126 -2.92 -8.71 -31.05
CA GLY A 126 -2.65 -7.34 -30.62
C GLY A 126 -2.26 -7.22 -29.12
N PHE A 127 -1.99 -6.00 -28.71
CA PHE A 127 -1.61 -5.68 -27.33
C PHE A 127 -2.79 -5.74 -26.35
N LEU A 128 -2.50 -5.94 -25.07
CA LEU A 128 -3.46 -5.78 -23.97
C LEU A 128 -3.86 -4.30 -23.87
N ASN A 129 -5.13 -4.05 -23.54
CA ASN A 129 -5.60 -2.70 -23.22
C ASN A 129 -5.19 -2.33 -21.79
N SER A 130 -3.89 -2.19 -21.57
CA SER A 130 -3.29 -1.93 -20.27
C SER A 130 -3.20 -0.45 -19.92
N CYS A 131 -3.44 0.46 -20.87
CA CYS A 131 -3.36 1.90 -20.65
C CYS A 131 -4.69 2.59 -20.92
N GLU A 132 -5.03 3.57 -20.09
CA GLU A 132 -6.02 4.60 -20.36
C GLU A 132 -5.35 5.96 -20.35
N MET A 133 -5.84 6.87 -21.15
CA MET A 133 -5.35 8.24 -21.19
C MET A 133 -6.31 9.17 -20.44
N VAL A 134 -5.75 10.18 -19.80
CA VAL A 134 -6.50 11.27 -19.17
C VAL A 134 -5.96 12.58 -19.72
N TYR A 135 -6.79 13.34 -20.42
CA TYR A 135 -6.46 14.72 -20.74
C TYR A 135 -6.48 15.55 -19.47
N THR A 136 -5.48 16.39 -19.30
CA THR A 136 -5.33 17.31 -18.16
C THR A 136 -5.21 18.72 -18.73
N CYS A 137 -6.23 19.56 -18.52
CA CYS A 137 -6.37 20.85 -19.15
C CYS A 137 -6.56 21.95 -18.10
N TRP A 138 -5.87 23.09 -18.31
CA TRP A 138 -5.95 24.22 -17.41
C TRP A 138 -5.58 25.55 -18.09
N ASN A 139 -6.02 26.64 -17.47
CA ASN A 139 -5.66 28.00 -17.86
C ASN A 139 -4.64 28.60 -16.88
N LYS A 140 -4.06 29.77 -17.22
CA LYS A 140 -3.19 30.54 -16.34
C LYS A 140 -3.86 30.79 -14.98
N LYS A 141 -3.09 30.69 -13.91
CA LYS A 141 -3.56 30.83 -12.52
C LYS A 141 -4.47 29.70 -12.02
N HIS A 142 -4.43 28.53 -12.67
CA HIS A 142 -5.16 27.35 -12.20
C HIS A 142 -4.71 26.86 -10.82
N THR A 143 -5.56 26.13 -10.16
CA THR A 143 -5.23 25.43 -8.91
C THR A 143 -4.36 24.22 -9.21
N TRP A 144 -3.18 24.14 -8.59
CA TRP A 144 -2.30 22.99 -8.76
C TRP A 144 -1.51 22.71 -7.49
N ASN A 145 -1.72 21.56 -6.88
CA ASN A 145 -1.05 21.12 -5.67
C ASN A 145 0.09 20.16 -6.03
N PHE A 146 1.30 20.71 -6.18
CA PHE A 146 2.48 19.92 -6.49
C PHE A 146 2.94 19.14 -5.26
N ILE A 147 2.92 17.79 -5.33
CA ILE A 147 3.27 16.93 -4.20
C ILE A 147 4.80 16.77 -4.10
N SER A 148 5.41 16.14 -5.10
CA SER A 148 6.87 15.96 -5.21
C SER A 148 7.24 15.55 -6.63
N GLN A 149 8.51 15.66 -6.99
CA GLN A 149 9.00 15.22 -8.31
C GLN A 149 8.70 13.74 -8.57
N ALA A 150 8.83 12.90 -7.55
CA ALA A 150 8.57 11.46 -7.67
C ALA A 150 7.07 11.10 -7.83
N GLU A 151 6.17 11.96 -7.33
CA GLU A 151 4.73 11.73 -7.36
C GLU A 151 4.02 12.38 -8.55
N MET A 152 4.67 13.33 -9.22
CA MET A 152 4.06 14.16 -10.27
C MET A 152 4.44 13.71 -11.69
N HIS A 153 4.77 12.42 -11.86
CA HIS A 153 4.91 11.85 -13.20
C HIS A 153 3.55 11.78 -13.89
N ASN A 154 3.52 12.10 -15.19
CA ASN A 154 2.33 11.94 -16.03
C ASN A 154 2.07 10.47 -16.44
N PHE A 155 2.54 9.55 -15.63
CA PHE A 155 2.37 8.11 -15.75
C PHE A 155 2.05 7.55 -14.37
N ILE A 156 0.86 6.96 -14.22
CA ILE A 156 0.39 6.36 -12.96
C ILE A 156 0.21 4.87 -13.16
N GLU A 157 0.82 4.07 -12.31
CA GLU A 157 0.62 2.63 -12.27
C GLU A 157 -0.29 2.24 -11.11
N SER A 158 -1.34 1.50 -11.40
CA SER A 158 -2.18 0.88 -10.38
C SER A 158 -3.00 -0.29 -10.95
N PRO A 159 -3.49 -1.20 -10.10
CA PRO A 159 -4.45 -2.19 -10.55
C PRO A 159 -5.78 -1.52 -10.96
N ILE A 160 -6.55 -2.23 -11.82
CA ILE A 160 -7.96 -1.90 -12.05
C ILE A 160 -8.75 -2.04 -10.74
N CYS A 161 -9.93 -1.43 -10.69
CA CYS A 161 -10.82 -1.56 -9.54
C CYS A 161 -11.11 -3.03 -9.24
N MET A 162 -10.74 -3.49 -8.04
CA MET A 162 -10.86 -4.87 -7.58
C MET A 162 -11.79 -4.92 -6.35
N LYS A 163 -12.31 -6.11 -6.03
CA LYS A 163 -13.01 -6.31 -4.74
C LYS A 163 -12.05 -6.02 -3.57
N PRO A 164 -12.53 -5.43 -2.45
CA PRO A 164 -13.93 -5.14 -2.12
C PRO A 164 -14.50 -3.87 -2.76
N GLU A 165 -13.69 -2.97 -3.32
CA GLU A 165 -14.15 -1.69 -3.88
C GLU A 165 -15.03 -1.87 -5.11
N ARG A 166 -14.73 -2.87 -5.96
CA ARG A 166 -15.52 -3.16 -7.15
C ARG A 166 -16.86 -3.77 -6.78
N LEU A 167 -17.94 -3.10 -7.15
CA LEU A 167 -19.29 -3.59 -6.89
C LEU A 167 -19.59 -4.88 -7.65
N SER A 168 -20.31 -5.78 -6.98
CA SER A 168 -20.80 -7.03 -7.57
C SER A 168 -22.22 -6.88 -8.11
N ASN A 169 -23.03 -6.01 -7.49
CA ASN A 169 -24.40 -5.68 -7.87
C ASN A 169 -24.69 -4.20 -7.53
N PRO A 170 -24.99 -3.34 -8.50
CA PRO A 170 -24.85 -3.60 -9.93
C PRO A 170 -23.38 -3.74 -10.36
N LYS A 171 -23.11 -4.64 -11.30
CA LYS A 171 -21.77 -4.80 -11.85
C LYS A 171 -21.49 -3.69 -12.87
N HIS A 172 -20.63 -2.76 -12.54
CA HIS A 172 -20.18 -1.72 -13.47
C HIS A 172 -18.92 -2.18 -14.22
N PRO A 173 -18.92 -2.22 -15.57
CA PRO A 173 -17.79 -2.75 -16.35
C PRO A 173 -16.53 -1.89 -16.24
N ALA A 174 -16.68 -0.57 -16.17
CA ALA A 174 -15.60 0.43 -16.20
C ALA A 174 -15.42 1.19 -14.88
N GLN A 175 -15.76 0.59 -13.72
CA GLN A 175 -15.58 1.26 -12.42
C GLN A 175 -14.13 1.67 -12.21
N LYS A 176 -13.88 2.97 -12.00
CA LYS A 176 -12.54 3.51 -11.72
C LYS A 176 -12.15 3.32 -10.25
N PRO A 177 -10.86 3.01 -9.96
CA PRO A 177 -10.35 2.94 -8.58
C PRO A 177 -10.39 4.31 -7.89
N VAL A 178 -10.94 4.36 -6.69
CA VAL A 178 -11.02 5.59 -5.88
C VAL A 178 -9.63 6.18 -5.61
N ALA A 179 -8.60 5.34 -5.46
CA ALA A 179 -7.23 5.79 -5.20
C ALA A 179 -6.67 6.72 -6.28
N ILE A 180 -6.90 6.41 -7.57
CA ILE A 180 -6.48 7.28 -8.69
C ILE A 180 -7.25 8.58 -8.67
N LEU A 181 -8.58 8.50 -8.53
CA LEU A 181 -9.43 9.67 -8.52
C LEU A 181 -9.07 10.62 -7.37
N LYS A 182 -8.79 10.08 -6.18
CA LYS A 182 -8.27 10.86 -5.04
C LYS A 182 -6.99 11.61 -5.39
N LYS A 183 -6.02 10.95 -6.02
CA LYS A 183 -4.74 11.58 -6.42
C LYS A 183 -5.00 12.74 -7.37
N LEU A 184 -5.81 12.54 -8.40
CA LEU A 184 -6.14 13.57 -9.38
C LEU A 184 -6.91 14.75 -8.75
N ILE A 185 -7.87 14.47 -7.87
CA ILE A 185 -8.65 15.49 -7.15
C ILE A 185 -7.74 16.31 -6.23
N THR A 186 -6.84 15.65 -5.49
CA THR A 186 -5.90 16.36 -4.59
C THR A 186 -4.98 17.30 -5.35
N ILE A 187 -4.49 16.89 -6.52
CA ILE A 187 -3.60 17.70 -7.35
C ILE A 187 -4.34 18.91 -7.96
N ALA A 188 -5.54 18.71 -8.46
CA ALA A 188 -6.24 19.66 -9.32
C ALA A 188 -7.27 20.55 -8.60
N SER A 189 -7.43 20.41 -7.28
CA SER A 189 -8.40 21.18 -6.48
C SER A 189 -7.92 21.38 -5.04
N ASN A 190 -8.51 22.33 -4.33
CA ASN A 190 -8.31 22.57 -2.90
C ASN A 190 -9.46 21.98 -2.07
N GLU A 191 -9.26 21.84 -0.76
CA GLU A 191 -10.35 21.48 0.15
C GLU A 191 -11.48 22.50 0.08
N GLY A 192 -12.73 22.03 0.08
CA GLY A 192 -13.92 22.86 -0.07
C GLY A 192 -14.32 23.17 -1.52
N ASP A 193 -13.43 22.91 -2.51
CA ASP A 193 -13.74 23.08 -3.93
C ASP A 193 -14.83 22.10 -4.41
N VAL A 194 -15.52 22.46 -5.50
CA VAL A 194 -16.55 21.64 -6.13
C VAL A 194 -15.96 20.81 -7.24
N VAL A 195 -16.00 19.50 -7.08
CA VAL A 195 -15.67 18.50 -8.11
C VAL A 195 -16.95 18.09 -8.81
N PHE A 196 -16.93 18.07 -10.15
CA PHE A 196 -18.07 17.72 -10.98
C PHE A 196 -17.77 16.53 -11.88
N ASP A 197 -18.72 15.59 -11.95
CA ASP A 197 -18.69 14.44 -12.86
C ASP A 197 -20.08 14.18 -13.47
N PRO A 198 -20.30 14.54 -14.75
CA PRO A 198 -21.58 14.31 -15.41
C PRO A 198 -21.83 12.83 -15.77
N PHE A 199 -20.85 11.94 -15.64
CA PHE A 199 -20.95 10.52 -15.95
C PHE A 199 -20.46 9.68 -14.76
N MET A 200 -21.01 9.96 -13.56
CA MET A 200 -20.44 9.44 -12.29
C MET A 200 -20.54 7.92 -12.11
N GLY A 201 -21.34 7.21 -12.94
CA GLY A 201 -21.53 5.78 -12.82
C GLY A 201 -21.97 5.36 -11.42
N VAL A 202 -21.23 4.46 -10.81
CA VAL A 202 -21.47 4.01 -9.41
C VAL A 202 -20.82 4.93 -8.36
N GLY A 203 -20.46 6.17 -8.70
CA GLY A 203 -20.10 7.23 -7.78
C GLY A 203 -18.67 7.20 -7.23
N SER A 204 -17.70 6.56 -7.93
CA SER A 204 -16.31 6.53 -7.46
C SER A 204 -15.66 7.92 -7.34
N SER A 205 -15.96 8.84 -8.27
CA SER A 205 -15.53 10.25 -8.24
C SER A 205 -16.12 11.01 -7.04
N GLY A 206 -17.39 10.78 -6.72
CA GLY A 206 -18.06 11.38 -5.55
C GLY A 206 -17.46 10.89 -4.23
N VAL A 207 -17.24 9.59 -4.10
CA VAL A 207 -16.55 9.01 -2.92
C VAL A 207 -15.16 9.63 -2.78
N ALA A 208 -14.37 9.70 -3.86
CA ALA A 208 -13.03 10.29 -3.84
C ALA A 208 -13.04 11.78 -3.46
N ALA A 209 -14.00 12.55 -3.96
CA ALA A 209 -14.16 13.97 -3.63
C ALA A 209 -14.45 14.17 -2.14
N LEU A 210 -15.41 13.43 -1.58
CA LEU A 210 -15.74 13.53 -0.15
C LEU A 210 -14.59 13.06 0.74
N MET A 211 -13.87 11.99 0.38
CA MET A 211 -12.69 11.51 1.10
C MET A 211 -11.53 12.51 1.12
N THR A 212 -11.53 13.48 0.22
CA THR A 212 -10.50 14.53 0.11
C THR A 212 -11.01 15.91 0.53
N ASN A 213 -12.12 15.97 1.28
CA ASN A 213 -12.75 17.20 1.77
C ASN A 213 -13.24 18.16 0.66
N ARG A 214 -13.56 17.66 -0.52
CA ARG A 214 -14.16 18.44 -1.60
C ARG A 214 -15.67 18.27 -1.58
N ARG A 215 -16.39 19.22 -2.16
CA ARG A 215 -17.83 19.09 -2.48
C ARG A 215 -17.99 18.37 -3.80
N PHE A 216 -19.10 17.69 -4.00
CA PHE A 216 -19.34 16.91 -5.21
C PHE A 216 -20.68 17.22 -5.86
N ILE A 217 -20.66 17.33 -7.20
CA ILE A 217 -21.86 17.32 -8.02
C ILE A 217 -21.70 16.20 -9.04
N GLY A 218 -22.71 15.33 -9.21
CA GLY A 218 -22.65 14.23 -10.15
C GLY A 218 -23.97 13.84 -10.74
N PHE A 219 -23.95 13.34 -11.98
CA PHE A 219 -25.15 12.89 -12.71
C PHE A 219 -24.97 11.45 -13.19
N GLU A 220 -26.08 10.73 -13.22
CA GLU A 220 -26.12 9.36 -13.75
C GLU A 220 -27.51 9.08 -14.34
N ILE A 221 -27.53 8.57 -15.57
CA ILE A 221 -28.76 8.27 -16.30
C ILE A 221 -29.32 6.87 -15.95
N ASN A 222 -28.43 5.93 -15.59
CA ASN A 222 -28.84 4.57 -15.24
C ASN A 222 -29.36 4.51 -13.80
N PRO A 223 -30.64 4.12 -13.57
CA PRO A 223 -31.23 4.14 -12.20
C PRO A 223 -30.54 3.20 -11.23
N GLU A 224 -29.98 2.06 -11.68
CA GLU A 224 -29.29 1.10 -10.80
C GLU A 224 -27.93 1.64 -10.37
N TYR A 225 -27.19 2.25 -11.30
CA TYR A 225 -25.91 2.89 -10.97
C TYR A 225 -26.11 4.12 -10.11
N TYR A 226 -27.12 4.92 -10.39
CA TYR A 226 -27.50 6.06 -9.55
C TYR A 226 -27.75 5.63 -8.10
N LYS A 227 -28.58 4.59 -7.87
CA LYS A 227 -28.85 4.06 -6.52
C LYS A 227 -27.58 3.60 -5.83
N ALA A 228 -26.68 2.90 -6.55
CA ALA A 228 -25.40 2.46 -6.00
C ALA A 228 -24.50 3.65 -5.65
N ALA A 229 -24.44 4.67 -6.52
CA ALA A 229 -23.70 5.91 -6.26
C ALA A 229 -24.26 6.65 -5.05
N GLU A 230 -25.59 6.78 -4.96
CA GLU A 230 -26.29 7.44 -3.84
C GLU A 230 -25.93 6.76 -2.52
N MET A 231 -26.00 5.44 -2.45
CA MET A 231 -25.64 4.69 -1.25
C MET A 231 -24.18 4.93 -0.84
N ARG A 232 -23.23 4.78 -1.77
CA ARG A 232 -21.79 4.94 -1.52
C ARG A 232 -21.43 6.37 -1.11
N ILE A 233 -21.94 7.36 -1.82
CA ILE A 233 -21.68 8.79 -1.54
C ILE A 233 -22.34 9.21 -0.23
N LYS A 234 -23.57 8.75 0.02
CA LYS A 234 -24.28 8.99 1.28
C LYS A 234 -23.55 8.36 2.47
N GLU A 235 -23.12 7.12 2.34
CA GLU A 235 -22.31 6.45 3.36
C GLU A 235 -21.02 7.24 3.66
N GLN A 236 -20.30 7.67 2.63
CA GLN A 236 -19.10 8.49 2.78
C GLN A 236 -19.41 9.87 3.39
N SER A 237 -20.52 10.49 3.01
CA SER A 237 -20.98 11.77 3.57
C SER A 237 -21.42 11.63 5.04
N LEU A 238 -22.10 10.55 5.39
CA LEU A 238 -22.47 10.26 6.77
C LEU A 238 -21.24 10.02 7.63
N MET A 239 -20.26 9.26 7.12
CA MET A 239 -18.97 9.16 7.80
C MET A 239 -18.35 10.53 8.02
N LYS A 240 -18.33 11.39 7.02
CA LYS A 240 -17.82 12.76 7.13
C LYS A 240 -18.66 13.61 8.09
N SER A 241 -20.00 13.57 8.01
CA SER A 241 -20.87 14.36 8.88
C SER A 241 -20.87 13.87 10.33
N LEU A 242 -20.65 12.59 10.57
CA LEU A 242 -20.42 12.07 11.92
C LEU A 242 -19.10 12.62 12.48
N PHE A 243 -18.07 12.76 11.66
CA PHE A 243 -16.83 13.45 12.04
C PHE A 243 -17.02 14.97 12.22
N GLU A 244 -17.87 15.63 11.40
CA GLU A 244 -18.12 17.09 11.45
C GLU A 244 -19.17 17.50 12.52
N GLN A 245 -20.14 16.66 12.86
CA GLN A 245 -21.12 16.96 13.92
C GLN A 245 -20.51 16.84 15.31
N GLU A 246 -19.45 16.06 15.49
CA GLU A 246 -18.61 16.11 16.68
C GLU A 246 -17.82 17.44 16.77
N THR A 247 -17.62 18.14 15.64
CA THR A 247 -16.87 19.42 15.59
C THR A 247 -17.74 20.69 15.58
N ALA A 248 -19.06 20.61 15.36
CA ALA A 248 -19.95 21.79 15.21
C ALA A 248 -20.69 22.26 16.49
N GLY A 249 -20.46 21.61 17.60
CA GLY A 249 -21.16 21.90 18.88
C GLY A 249 -20.48 22.91 19.79
N GLU A 250 -19.25 23.31 19.56
CA GLU A 250 -18.55 24.38 20.30
C GLU A 250 -17.48 24.99 19.39
N GLN A 251 -17.17 26.28 19.56
CA GLN A 251 -15.96 26.89 19.00
C GLN A 251 -14.73 26.15 19.55
N TYR A 252 -14.38 25.01 18.96
CA TYR A 252 -13.17 24.31 19.33
C TYR A 252 -11.97 24.95 18.61
N LYS A 253 -11.19 25.72 19.35
CA LYS A 253 -9.75 25.63 19.27
C LYS A 253 -9.41 24.16 19.16
N SER A 254 -8.59 23.75 18.17
CA SER A 254 -8.05 22.40 18.06
C SER A 254 -7.93 21.76 19.44
N PRO A 255 -8.70 20.72 19.77
CA PRO A 255 -8.57 20.13 21.09
C PRO A 255 -7.20 19.49 21.13
N ALA A 256 -6.45 19.83 22.14
CA ALA A 256 -5.20 19.16 22.51
C ALA A 256 -5.43 17.69 22.93
N ASN A 257 -6.45 16.99 22.41
CA ASN A 257 -6.84 15.63 22.80
C ASN A 257 -7.52 14.86 21.65
N SER A 258 -7.00 14.91 20.41
CA SER A 258 -7.41 13.87 19.45
C SER A 258 -6.61 12.60 19.77
N HIS A 259 -7.30 11.51 20.13
CA HIS A 259 -6.66 10.20 20.38
C HIS A 259 -6.12 9.52 19.12
N TYR A 260 -5.99 10.22 18.00
CA TYR A 260 -5.57 9.65 16.72
C TYR A 260 -4.43 10.44 16.09
N THR A 261 -3.53 9.71 15.43
CA THR A 261 -2.43 10.29 14.64
C THR A 261 -2.43 9.74 13.22
N ASP A 262 -1.70 10.40 12.31
CA ASP A 262 -1.47 9.95 10.95
C ASP A 262 -0.05 9.37 10.75
N LEU A 263 0.60 8.95 11.84
CA LEU A 263 1.89 8.31 11.79
C LEU A 263 1.80 6.95 11.08
N LYS A 264 2.85 6.61 10.33
CA LYS A 264 2.94 5.33 9.61
C LYS A 264 3.47 4.23 10.53
N PRO A 265 3.18 2.95 10.22
CA PRO A 265 3.80 1.82 10.91
C PRO A 265 5.33 1.90 10.91
N ILE A 266 5.95 1.44 11.98
CA ILE A 266 7.41 1.45 12.13
C ILE A 266 8.05 0.48 11.15
N ILE A 267 7.52 -0.74 11.09
CA ILE A 267 8.07 -1.77 10.21
C ILE A 267 6.95 -2.68 9.70
N LYS A 268 7.11 -3.20 8.49
CA LYS A 268 6.17 -4.20 7.97
C LYS A 268 6.29 -5.48 8.79
N TRP A 269 5.20 -5.89 9.45
CA TRP A 269 5.14 -7.07 10.32
C TRP A 269 4.04 -8.04 9.87
N PRO A 270 4.21 -9.36 10.03
CA PRO A 270 3.14 -10.32 9.75
C PRO A 270 1.91 -9.98 10.58
N GLY A 271 0.73 -10.04 9.97
CA GLY A 271 -0.51 -9.71 10.67
C GLY A 271 -0.81 -8.22 10.85
N GLY A 272 0.03 -7.31 10.34
CA GLY A 272 -0.16 -5.85 10.48
C GLY A 272 -1.59 -5.39 10.15
N LYS A 273 -2.13 -4.49 10.97
CA LYS A 273 -3.54 -4.07 10.99
C LYS A 273 -3.82 -2.74 10.28
N GLU A 274 -2.94 -2.31 9.35
CA GLU A 274 -3.10 -1.03 8.63
C GLU A 274 -4.49 -0.87 7.97
N LYS A 275 -5.02 -1.95 7.41
CA LYS A 275 -6.32 -1.95 6.74
C LYS A 275 -7.49 -1.98 7.70
N GLU A 276 -7.28 -2.47 8.90
CA GLU A 276 -8.26 -2.58 9.97
C GLU A 276 -8.32 -1.33 10.86
N ILE A 277 -7.36 -0.40 10.77
CA ILE A 277 -7.33 0.83 11.57
C ILE A 277 -8.66 1.58 11.58
N PRO A 278 -9.37 1.79 10.45
CA PRO A 278 -10.68 2.45 10.48
C PRO A 278 -11.72 1.69 11.33
N HIS A 279 -11.70 0.35 11.30
CA HIS A 279 -12.56 -0.47 12.15
C HIS A 279 -12.15 -0.39 13.62
N ILE A 280 -10.84 -0.48 13.89
CA ILE A 280 -10.32 -0.37 15.26
C ILE A 280 -10.70 0.96 15.88
N ARG A 281 -10.51 2.07 15.17
CA ARG A 281 -10.87 3.42 15.64
C ARG A 281 -12.37 3.54 15.87
N ARG A 282 -13.21 2.89 15.06
CA ARG A 282 -14.66 2.89 15.20
C ARG A 282 -15.13 2.21 16.50
N TYR A 283 -14.45 1.14 16.90
CA TYR A 283 -14.78 0.38 18.11
C TYR A 283 -13.98 0.81 19.35
N ALA A 284 -12.95 1.63 19.21
CA ALA A 284 -12.20 2.18 20.34
C ALA A 284 -13.09 3.05 21.23
N PRO A 285 -12.81 3.14 22.55
CA PRO A 285 -13.54 4.04 23.44
C PRO A 285 -13.38 5.50 23.02
N ASP A 286 -14.44 6.30 23.16
CA ASP A 286 -14.41 7.74 22.84
C ASP A 286 -13.40 8.52 23.71
N PHE A 287 -13.09 8.02 24.91
CA PHE A 287 -12.12 8.62 25.83
C PHE A 287 -11.31 7.57 26.58
N PHE A 288 -10.00 7.81 26.71
CA PHE A 288 -9.06 7.08 27.56
C PHE A 288 -7.87 7.97 27.94
N GLU A 289 -7.21 7.68 29.07
CA GLU A 289 -6.02 8.42 29.49
C GLU A 289 -4.73 7.83 28.94
N ASN A 290 -4.57 6.51 29.04
CA ASN A 290 -3.39 5.79 28.58
C ASN A 290 -3.79 4.71 27.58
N TYR A 291 -2.86 4.42 26.66
CA TYR A 291 -3.02 3.39 25.63
C TYR A 291 -2.04 2.25 25.89
N TYR A 292 -2.53 1.02 25.75
CA TYR A 292 -1.74 -0.19 25.93
C TYR A 292 -1.80 -1.07 24.69
N GLU A 293 -0.64 -1.61 24.28
CA GLU A 293 -0.57 -2.61 23.20
C GLU A 293 0.47 -3.69 23.57
N PRO A 294 0.03 -4.80 24.23
CA PRO A 294 0.93 -5.86 24.72
C PRO A 294 1.53 -6.72 23.61
N PHE A 295 1.01 -6.65 22.40
CA PHE A 295 1.45 -7.35 21.19
C PHE A 295 1.62 -6.33 20.04
N VAL A 296 2.58 -5.41 20.18
CA VAL A 296 2.67 -4.23 19.32
C VAL A 296 3.08 -4.54 17.88
N GLY A 297 3.82 -5.63 17.65
CA GLY A 297 4.26 -6.01 16.31
C GLY A 297 4.91 -4.85 15.56
N GLY A 298 4.49 -4.62 14.31
CA GLY A 298 5.02 -3.52 13.47
C GLY A 298 4.55 -2.12 13.83
N GLY A 299 3.74 -1.96 14.87
CA GLY A 299 3.29 -0.69 15.41
C GLY A 299 2.20 0.02 14.59
N SER A 300 1.46 -0.70 13.74
CA SER A 300 0.45 -0.08 12.90
C SER A 300 -0.69 0.54 13.70
N VAL A 301 -1.12 -0.10 14.80
CA VAL A 301 -2.19 0.43 15.65
C VAL A 301 -1.60 1.42 16.65
N PHE A 302 -0.50 1.10 17.30
CA PHE A 302 0.23 2.00 18.19
C PHE A 302 0.48 3.38 17.57
N THR A 303 1.00 3.43 16.34
CA THR A 303 1.26 4.71 15.67
C THR A 303 0.00 5.42 15.20
N SER A 304 -1.16 4.79 15.24
CA SER A 304 -2.43 5.40 14.83
C SER A 304 -3.21 6.02 16.00
N PHE A 305 -2.79 5.75 17.23
CA PHE A 305 -3.41 6.29 18.46
C PHE A 305 -2.49 7.26 19.18
N ASP A 306 -3.08 8.21 19.89
CA ASP A 306 -2.41 9.13 20.79
C ASP A 306 -3.03 9.09 22.18
N ALA A 307 -2.22 9.26 23.23
CA ALA A 307 -2.66 9.25 24.61
C ALA A 307 -1.67 10.03 25.50
N LYS A 308 -2.04 10.24 26.76
CA LYS A 308 -1.16 10.84 27.75
C LYS A 308 0.10 10.00 27.95
N ARG A 309 -0.04 8.68 27.98
CA ARG A 309 1.05 7.70 27.96
C ARG A 309 0.68 6.56 27.01
N LEU A 310 1.68 6.06 26.33
CA LEU A 310 1.59 4.90 25.45
C LEU A 310 2.46 3.80 26.05
N LEU A 311 1.90 2.63 26.29
CA LEU A 311 2.61 1.49 26.88
C LEU A 311 2.57 0.35 25.87
N ILE A 312 3.72 0.04 25.31
CA ILE A 312 3.85 -1.00 24.29
C ILE A 312 4.76 -2.13 24.77
N ASN A 313 4.45 -3.32 24.31
CA ASN A 313 5.21 -4.52 24.59
C ASN A 313 5.24 -5.45 23.38
N ASP A 314 6.31 -6.19 23.23
CA ASP A 314 6.41 -7.35 22.35
C ASP A 314 7.47 -8.31 22.87
N LYS A 315 7.34 -9.58 22.54
CA LYS A 315 8.29 -10.61 22.95
C LYS A 315 9.53 -10.68 22.04
N SER A 316 9.47 -10.09 20.83
CA SER A 316 10.62 -10.02 19.91
C SER A 316 11.62 -8.97 20.35
N GLU A 317 12.81 -9.44 20.76
CA GLU A 317 13.92 -8.58 21.18
C GLU A 317 14.40 -7.65 20.05
N GLU A 318 14.44 -8.15 18.82
CA GLU A 318 14.89 -7.39 17.66
C GLU A 318 13.93 -6.22 17.36
N LEU A 319 12.64 -6.50 17.51
CA LEU A 319 11.60 -5.48 17.31
C LEU A 319 11.67 -4.41 18.39
N ILE A 320 11.80 -4.81 19.63
CA ILE A 320 11.92 -3.90 20.79
C ILE A 320 13.23 -3.09 20.73
N SER A 321 14.33 -3.69 20.23
CA SER A 321 15.59 -2.97 19.98
C SER A 321 15.40 -1.85 18.95
N LEU A 322 14.61 -2.08 17.90
CA LEU A 322 14.25 -1.04 16.93
C LEU A 322 13.42 0.07 17.58
N TYR A 323 12.42 -0.27 18.38
CA TYR A 323 11.60 0.72 19.09
C TYR A 323 12.46 1.58 20.04
N HIS A 324 13.36 0.97 20.79
CA HIS A 324 14.32 1.70 21.63
C HIS A 324 15.25 2.60 20.80
N THR A 325 15.71 2.12 19.63
CA THR A 325 16.53 2.93 18.74
C THR A 325 15.82 4.21 18.33
N ILE A 326 14.53 4.12 17.96
CA ILE A 326 13.75 5.28 17.57
C ILE A 326 13.46 6.19 18.76
N ALA A 327 13.10 5.62 19.92
CA ALA A 327 12.81 6.38 21.12
C ALA A 327 14.02 7.17 21.63
N THR A 328 15.21 6.58 21.60
CA THR A 328 16.45 7.19 22.06
C THR A 328 17.22 7.93 20.97
N GLN A 329 16.75 7.88 19.72
CA GLN A 329 17.47 8.41 18.55
C GLN A 329 18.92 7.91 18.49
N ASN A 330 19.12 6.58 18.59
CA ASN A 330 20.43 5.96 18.64
C ASN A 330 21.23 6.21 17.36
N GLU A 331 22.15 7.18 17.42
CA GLU A 331 22.96 7.61 16.27
C GLU A 331 23.80 6.47 15.69
N THR A 332 24.31 5.55 16.53
CA THR A 332 25.12 4.42 16.04
C THR A 332 24.33 3.50 15.11
N VAL A 333 23.06 3.23 15.44
CA VAL A 333 22.18 2.42 14.55
C VAL A 333 21.89 3.17 13.25
N PHE A 334 21.66 4.47 13.34
CA PHE A 334 21.40 5.28 12.14
C PHE A 334 22.63 5.39 11.23
N LEU A 335 23.83 5.50 11.78
CA LEU A 335 25.06 5.44 10.99
C LEU A 335 25.18 4.10 10.25
N TRP A 336 24.93 2.97 10.92
CA TRP A 336 24.91 1.67 10.25
C TRP A 336 23.88 1.57 9.15
N LEU A 337 22.69 2.13 9.35
CA LEU A 337 21.65 2.19 8.30
C LEU A 337 22.08 3.04 7.11
N ASP A 338 22.70 4.20 7.37
CA ASP A 338 23.22 5.09 6.34
C ASP A 338 24.35 4.40 5.56
N ASP A 339 25.25 3.68 6.23
CA ASP A 339 26.34 2.89 5.64
C ASP A 339 25.80 1.74 4.77
N ILE A 340 24.76 1.04 5.21
CA ILE A 340 24.10 -0.02 4.42
C ILE A 340 23.43 0.59 3.17
N ILE A 341 22.79 1.74 3.28
CA ILE A 341 22.18 2.45 2.16
C ILE A 341 23.26 2.90 1.16
N LEU A 342 24.39 3.40 1.66
CA LEU A 342 25.52 3.79 0.81
C LEU A 342 26.07 2.58 0.05
N ALA A 343 26.30 1.46 0.73
CA ALA A 343 26.76 0.22 0.09
C ALA A 343 25.77 -0.26 -0.98
N TRP A 344 24.47 -0.14 -0.71
CA TRP A 344 23.43 -0.50 -1.67
C TRP A 344 23.49 0.35 -2.95
N ASN A 345 23.62 1.66 -2.82
CA ASN A 345 23.71 2.59 -3.94
C ASN A 345 25.03 2.41 -4.72
N ASN A 346 26.16 2.27 -4.02
CA ASN A 346 27.45 2.03 -4.66
C ASN A 346 27.47 0.73 -5.46
N MET A 347 26.74 -0.31 -5.02
CA MET A 347 26.59 -1.55 -5.77
C MET A 347 25.80 -1.32 -7.07
N LEU A 348 24.73 -0.55 -7.05
CA LEU A 348 23.98 -0.17 -8.25
C LEU A 348 24.87 0.58 -9.24
N ASP A 349 25.64 1.57 -8.77
CA ASP A 349 26.58 2.34 -9.57
C ASP A 349 27.67 1.46 -10.16
N PHE A 350 28.22 0.53 -9.38
CA PHE A 350 29.20 -0.44 -9.84
C PHE A 350 28.65 -1.27 -11.01
N VAL A 351 27.46 -1.83 -10.88
CA VAL A 351 26.84 -2.63 -11.95
C VAL A 351 26.55 -1.75 -13.17
N GLY A 352 26.11 -0.51 -12.94
CA GLY A 352 25.90 0.50 -13.99
C GLY A 352 27.13 0.80 -14.83
N ALA A 353 28.32 0.77 -14.21
CA ALA A 353 29.61 0.98 -14.86
C ALA A 353 30.10 -0.24 -15.66
N HIS A 354 29.63 -1.45 -15.36
CA HIS A 354 30.12 -2.71 -15.96
C HIS A 354 29.11 -3.32 -16.94
N ARG A 355 28.75 -2.56 -17.97
CA ARG A 355 27.80 -2.98 -19.02
C ARG A 355 28.32 -4.16 -19.87
N GLU A 356 29.62 -4.40 -19.91
CA GLU A 356 30.26 -5.54 -20.59
C GLU A 356 29.74 -6.89 -20.10
N LEU A 357 29.24 -7.00 -18.89
CA LEU A 357 28.61 -8.23 -18.35
C LEU A 357 27.38 -8.65 -19.17
N VAL A 358 26.62 -7.67 -19.67
CA VAL A 358 25.49 -7.91 -20.58
C VAL A 358 26.00 -8.43 -21.93
N ASP A 359 27.08 -7.87 -22.46
CA ASP A 359 27.63 -8.28 -23.74
C ASP A 359 28.21 -9.69 -23.64
N TRP A 360 28.89 -10.04 -22.56
CA TRP A 360 29.37 -11.43 -22.32
C TRP A 360 28.22 -12.43 -22.22
N TYR A 361 27.12 -12.06 -21.61
CA TYR A 361 25.93 -12.92 -21.62
C TYR A 361 25.37 -13.09 -23.05
N ILE A 362 25.37 -12.03 -23.87
CA ILE A 362 24.92 -12.09 -25.25
C ILE A 362 25.86 -12.98 -26.12
N GLU A 363 27.16 -12.98 -25.84
CA GLU A 363 28.11 -13.94 -26.48
C GLU A 363 27.73 -15.39 -26.15
N LEU A 364 27.43 -15.70 -24.87
CA LEU A 364 26.95 -17.01 -24.44
C LEU A 364 25.65 -17.39 -25.16
N ARG A 365 24.67 -16.50 -25.14
CA ARG A 365 23.36 -16.69 -25.78
C ARG A 365 23.42 -17.00 -27.26
N ASN A 366 24.39 -16.39 -27.96
CA ASN A 366 24.57 -16.56 -29.39
C ASN A 366 25.51 -17.73 -29.76
N GLY A 367 26.00 -18.48 -28.77
CA GLY A 367 26.92 -19.61 -29.00
C GLY A 367 28.35 -19.19 -29.36
N HIS A 368 28.75 -17.94 -29.16
CA HIS A 368 30.12 -17.46 -29.36
C HIS A 368 31.05 -17.86 -28.21
N THR A 369 30.50 -18.29 -27.10
CA THR A 369 31.20 -18.86 -25.95
C THR A 369 30.34 -19.95 -25.31
N ASP A 370 30.94 -20.78 -24.44
CA ASP A 370 30.25 -21.84 -23.71
C ASP A 370 30.11 -21.53 -22.22
N GLU A 371 29.30 -22.33 -21.49
CA GLU A 371 29.07 -22.17 -20.07
C GLU A 371 30.32 -22.32 -19.20
N VAL A 372 31.29 -23.11 -19.59
CA VAL A 372 32.53 -23.29 -18.83
C VAL A 372 33.39 -22.03 -18.93
N THR A 373 33.57 -21.55 -20.17
CA THR A 373 34.31 -20.32 -20.45
C THR A 373 33.69 -19.09 -19.76
N ILE A 374 32.37 -18.94 -19.83
CA ILE A 374 31.70 -17.79 -19.18
C ILE A 374 31.83 -17.83 -17.66
N LYS A 375 31.74 -19.01 -17.02
CA LYS A 375 31.98 -19.18 -15.59
C LYS A 375 33.38 -18.72 -15.20
N GLY A 376 34.40 -19.14 -15.96
CA GLY A 376 35.77 -18.72 -15.74
C GLY A 376 35.96 -17.21 -15.88
N ARG A 377 35.33 -16.60 -16.92
CA ARG A 377 35.39 -15.15 -17.16
C ARG A 377 34.74 -14.35 -16.02
N LEU A 378 33.56 -14.77 -15.57
CA LEU A 378 32.87 -14.12 -14.47
C LEU A 378 33.63 -14.23 -13.14
N HIS A 379 34.23 -15.39 -12.87
CA HIS A 379 35.08 -15.57 -11.69
C HIS A 379 36.33 -14.69 -11.74
N THR A 380 36.99 -14.61 -12.90
CA THR A 380 38.15 -13.74 -13.12
C THR A 380 37.76 -12.26 -12.97
N PHE A 381 36.58 -11.88 -13.43
CA PHE A 381 36.04 -10.53 -13.27
C PHE A 381 35.89 -10.15 -11.79
N ILE A 382 35.25 -11.00 -10.98
CA ILE A 382 35.09 -10.74 -9.54
C ILE A 382 36.45 -10.57 -8.87
N LYS A 383 37.44 -11.43 -9.20
CA LYS A 383 38.81 -11.31 -8.66
C LYS A 383 39.51 -10.02 -9.09
N LYS A 384 39.35 -9.63 -10.36
CA LYS A 384 39.95 -8.40 -10.88
C LYS A 384 39.36 -7.16 -10.21
N GLU A 385 38.06 -7.13 -10.06
CA GLU A 385 37.33 -6.01 -9.48
C GLU A 385 37.22 -6.10 -7.93
N TRP A 386 37.90 -7.05 -7.30
CA TRP A 386 37.77 -7.33 -5.88
C TRP A 386 38.01 -6.07 -4.99
N ASN A 387 39.06 -5.31 -5.26
CA ASN A 387 39.37 -4.11 -4.51
C ASN A 387 38.29 -3.04 -4.68
N THR A 388 37.71 -2.89 -5.86
CA THR A 388 36.59 -1.98 -6.13
C THR A 388 35.34 -2.46 -5.37
N LEU A 389 35.05 -3.76 -5.40
CA LEU A 389 33.93 -4.38 -4.69
C LEU A 389 34.06 -4.26 -3.17
N LEU A 390 35.26 -4.32 -2.64
CA LEU A 390 35.50 -4.06 -1.19
C LEU A 390 35.25 -2.59 -0.82
N GLN A 391 35.58 -1.65 -1.71
CA GLN A 391 35.31 -0.22 -1.47
C GLN A 391 33.83 0.14 -1.50
N ILE A 392 32.98 -0.73 -2.06
CA ILE A 392 31.52 -0.59 -1.98
C ILE A 392 31.04 -0.74 -0.53
N LEU A 393 31.65 -1.67 0.20
CA LEU A 393 31.33 -1.85 1.61
C LEU A 393 31.93 -0.71 2.42
N PRO A 394 31.19 -0.19 3.42
CA PRO A 394 31.77 0.71 4.41
C PRO A 394 32.99 0.07 5.06
N SER A 395 34.00 0.88 5.40
CA SER A 395 35.26 0.39 5.99
C SER A 395 35.06 -0.42 7.28
N ALA A 396 33.93 -0.20 7.96
CA ALA A 396 33.55 -0.95 9.14
C ALA A 396 33.05 -2.38 8.86
N PHE A 397 32.75 -2.75 7.59
CA PHE A 397 32.30 -4.11 7.23
C PHE A 397 33.50 -5.00 6.86
N GLU A 398 34.32 -5.34 7.86
CA GLU A 398 35.52 -6.19 7.64
C GLU A 398 35.28 -7.67 7.96
N TRP A 399 34.05 -8.05 8.31
CA TRP A 399 33.73 -9.41 8.74
C TRP A 399 33.36 -10.31 7.57
N LYS A 400 33.85 -11.56 7.60
CA LYS A 400 33.45 -12.62 6.64
C LYS A 400 33.57 -12.22 5.16
N LEU A 401 34.62 -11.49 4.78
CA LEU A 401 34.83 -11.05 3.38
C LEU A 401 34.87 -12.21 2.39
N ASN A 402 35.34 -13.39 2.82
CA ASN A 402 35.28 -14.61 2.01
C ASN A 402 33.83 -15.02 1.68
N LEU A 403 32.88 -14.78 2.59
CA LEU A 403 31.45 -15.00 2.32
C LEU A 403 30.96 -14.04 1.24
N TYR A 404 31.37 -12.78 1.29
CA TYR A 404 31.00 -11.78 0.30
C TYR A 404 31.51 -12.16 -1.11
N GLU A 405 32.80 -12.52 -1.26
CA GLU A 405 33.38 -12.98 -2.52
C GLU A 405 32.65 -14.22 -3.07
N ASN A 406 32.37 -15.19 -2.18
CA ASN A 406 31.68 -16.41 -2.57
C ASN A 406 30.24 -16.14 -3.04
N GLU A 407 29.49 -15.28 -2.33
CA GLU A 407 28.12 -14.97 -2.73
C GLU A 407 28.06 -14.14 -4.02
N LEU A 408 29.00 -13.23 -4.27
CA LEU A 408 29.13 -12.53 -5.55
C LEU A 408 29.34 -13.50 -6.70
N SER A 409 30.34 -14.37 -6.58
CA SER A 409 30.67 -15.36 -7.64
C SER A 409 29.49 -16.32 -7.87
N LYS A 410 28.95 -16.89 -6.80
CA LYS A 410 27.85 -17.87 -6.85
C LYS A 410 26.58 -17.31 -7.45
N THR A 411 26.12 -16.14 -6.96
CA THR A 411 24.87 -15.52 -7.44
C THR A 411 24.97 -15.05 -8.88
N LEU A 412 26.09 -14.45 -9.28
CA LEU A 412 26.29 -13.98 -10.65
C LEU A 412 26.30 -15.16 -11.62
N ILE A 413 27.12 -16.19 -11.36
CA ILE A 413 27.20 -17.38 -12.20
C ILE A 413 25.84 -18.09 -12.27
N HIS A 414 25.20 -18.34 -11.13
CA HIS A 414 23.89 -18.98 -11.10
C HIS A 414 22.83 -18.20 -11.90
N LYS A 415 22.83 -16.87 -11.79
CA LYS A 415 21.87 -16.03 -12.50
C LYS A 415 22.10 -16.08 -14.00
N VAL A 416 23.35 -15.97 -14.46
CA VAL A 416 23.72 -16.03 -15.87
C VAL A 416 23.31 -17.37 -16.49
N LEU A 417 23.61 -18.48 -15.83
CA LEU A 417 23.24 -19.81 -16.33
C LEU A 417 21.75 -20.06 -16.34
N ARG A 418 21.05 -19.55 -15.31
CA ARG A 418 19.59 -19.64 -15.24
C ARG A 418 18.91 -18.85 -16.35
N MET A 419 19.41 -17.64 -16.65
CA MET A 419 18.92 -16.86 -17.80
C MET A 419 19.10 -17.63 -19.10
N HIS A 420 20.30 -18.21 -19.34
CA HIS A 420 20.58 -18.99 -20.52
C HIS A 420 19.64 -20.19 -20.68
N LYS A 421 19.40 -20.93 -19.60
CA LYS A 421 18.41 -22.01 -19.57
C LYS A 421 16.99 -21.52 -19.88
N ILE A 422 16.56 -20.41 -19.29
CA ILE A 422 15.20 -19.88 -19.52
C ILE A 422 15.04 -19.44 -20.98
N GLU A 423 16.04 -18.79 -21.57
CA GLU A 423 15.99 -18.37 -22.97
C GLU A 423 15.96 -19.55 -23.96
N SER A 424 16.62 -20.66 -23.65
CA SER A 424 16.52 -21.87 -24.44
C SER A 424 15.13 -22.50 -24.47
N GLU A 425 14.36 -22.29 -23.40
CA GLU A 425 12.99 -22.82 -23.25
C GLU A 425 11.89 -21.85 -23.70
N LYS A 426 12.08 -20.53 -23.48
CA LYS A 426 11.01 -19.53 -23.59
C LYS A 426 11.27 -18.42 -24.62
N GLY A 427 12.45 -18.40 -25.25
CA GLY A 427 12.85 -17.36 -26.19
C GLY A 427 13.68 -16.23 -25.56
N LYS A 428 14.26 -15.40 -26.45
CA LYS A 428 15.27 -14.39 -26.07
C LYS A 428 14.69 -13.25 -25.25
N MET A 429 15.36 -12.89 -24.16
CA MET A 429 15.04 -11.71 -23.32
C MET A 429 15.55 -10.41 -23.95
N PRO A 430 14.89 -9.27 -23.73
CA PRO A 430 15.41 -7.94 -24.03
C PRO A 430 16.73 -7.67 -23.31
N LYS A 431 17.57 -6.77 -23.85
CA LYS A 431 18.83 -6.37 -23.18
C LYS A 431 18.60 -5.74 -21.81
N THR A 432 17.51 -5.02 -21.64
CA THR A 432 17.07 -4.44 -20.35
C THR A 432 16.86 -5.52 -19.30
N ASP A 433 16.15 -6.59 -19.65
CA ASP A 433 15.85 -7.68 -18.71
C ASP A 433 17.12 -8.47 -18.34
N ILE A 434 18.08 -8.59 -19.29
CA ILE A 434 19.38 -9.19 -19.01
C ILE A 434 20.13 -8.33 -17.99
N TYR A 435 20.17 -7.01 -18.21
CA TYR A 435 20.80 -6.07 -17.29
C TYR A 435 20.17 -6.14 -15.88
N ASP A 436 18.85 -6.07 -15.79
CA ASP A 436 18.11 -6.12 -14.51
C ASP A 436 18.38 -7.44 -13.76
N ASN A 437 18.55 -8.53 -14.48
CA ASN A 437 18.91 -9.83 -13.89
C ASN A 437 20.37 -9.86 -13.39
N ILE A 438 21.31 -9.27 -14.12
CA ILE A 438 22.71 -9.15 -13.68
C ILE A 438 22.77 -8.25 -12.45
N GLU A 439 22.12 -7.10 -12.48
CA GLU A 439 21.99 -6.20 -11.32
C GLU A 439 21.42 -6.95 -10.11
N THR A 440 20.33 -7.72 -10.31
CA THR A 440 19.73 -8.54 -9.27
C THR A 440 20.72 -9.56 -8.67
N ALA A 441 21.69 -10.06 -9.46
CA ALA A 441 22.68 -10.98 -8.94
C ALA A 441 23.63 -10.30 -7.95
N PHE A 442 24.09 -9.09 -8.24
CA PHE A 442 24.95 -8.31 -7.34
C PHE A 442 24.20 -7.84 -6.09
N MET A 443 22.99 -7.30 -6.28
CA MET A 443 22.14 -6.88 -5.15
C MET A 443 21.77 -8.06 -4.25
N GLY A 444 21.49 -9.21 -4.85
CA GLY A 444 21.24 -10.47 -4.14
C GLY A 444 22.47 -10.96 -3.37
N ALA A 445 23.68 -10.83 -3.93
CA ALA A 445 24.92 -11.20 -3.26
C ALA A 445 25.19 -10.32 -2.03
N LEU A 446 25.03 -9.00 -2.16
CA LEU A 446 25.14 -8.07 -1.04
C LEU A 446 24.10 -8.41 0.05
N TYR A 447 22.85 -8.68 -0.35
CA TYR A 447 21.83 -9.12 0.57
C TYR A 447 22.20 -10.42 1.31
N MET A 448 22.71 -11.41 0.60
CA MET A 448 23.11 -12.70 1.17
C MET A 448 24.31 -12.57 2.12
N TYR A 449 25.26 -11.70 1.79
CA TYR A 449 26.38 -11.37 2.66
C TYR A 449 25.89 -10.73 3.97
N LEU A 450 25.09 -9.67 3.89
CA LEU A 450 24.55 -8.97 5.07
C LEU A 450 23.65 -9.89 5.90
N ARG A 451 22.88 -10.78 5.27
CA ARG A 451 22.13 -11.84 5.95
C ARG A 451 23.07 -12.81 6.69
N GLY A 452 24.19 -13.17 6.07
CA GLY A 452 25.19 -14.03 6.68
C GLY A 452 25.89 -13.40 7.90
N LEU A 453 26.03 -12.06 7.90
CA LEU A 453 26.48 -11.32 9.11
C LEU A 453 25.40 -11.34 10.19
N TYR A 454 24.14 -11.09 9.82
CA TYR A 454 23.03 -11.13 10.77
C TYR A 454 22.86 -12.49 11.46
N ASN A 455 23.13 -13.58 10.76
CA ASN A 455 23.08 -14.94 11.30
C ASN A 455 24.34 -15.33 12.10
N ASP A 456 25.27 -14.42 12.33
CA ASP A 456 26.39 -14.63 13.21
C ASP A 456 26.07 -14.13 14.62
N GLU A 457 25.59 -15.03 15.47
CA GLU A 457 25.16 -14.71 16.83
C GLU A 457 26.26 -14.04 17.64
N GLU A 458 27.52 -14.47 17.52
CA GLU A 458 28.65 -13.89 18.27
C GLU A 458 28.91 -12.45 17.80
N LEU A 459 28.90 -12.22 16.48
CA LEU A 459 29.07 -10.88 15.93
C LEU A 459 27.89 -9.98 16.34
N MET A 460 26.66 -10.45 16.24
CA MET A 460 25.46 -9.65 16.59
C MET A 460 25.44 -9.32 18.09
N ARG A 461 25.85 -10.22 18.95
CA ARG A 461 25.96 -9.96 20.38
C ARG A 461 27.04 -8.89 20.68
N LYS A 462 28.14 -8.87 19.92
CA LYS A 462 29.22 -7.85 20.07
C LYS A 462 28.84 -6.51 19.43
N GLN A 463 27.95 -6.52 18.47
CA GLN A 463 27.57 -5.36 17.66
C GLN A 463 26.02 -5.16 17.64
N PRO A 464 25.40 -4.86 18.80
CA PRO A 464 23.93 -4.80 18.89
C PRO A 464 23.32 -3.70 18.03
N ALA A 465 24.03 -2.59 17.81
CA ALA A 465 23.58 -1.54 16.90
C ALA A 465 23.54 -1.99 15.42
N LEU A 466 24.55 -2.76 15.00
CA LEU A 466 24.58 -3.40 13.69
C LEU A 466 23.47 -4.43 13.56
N ALA A 467 23.23 -5.23 14.59
CA ALA A 467 22.13 -6.22 14.58
C ALA A 467 20.78 -5.55 14.32
N THR A 468 20.47 -4.45 14.99
CA THR A 468 19.24 -3.69 14.76
C THR A 468 19.18 -3.10 13.34
N ALA A 469 20.29 -2.55 12.84
CA ALA A 469 20.34 -2.02 11.47
C ALA A 469 20.12 -3.12 10.41
N LEU A 470 20.79 -4.27 10.58
CA LEU A 470 20.61 -5.44 9.69
C LEU A 470 19.20 -6.02 9.79
N PHE A 471 18.57 -6.04 10.95
CA PHE A 471 17.18 -6.42 11.11
C PHE A 471 16.25 -5.54 10.25
N VAL A 472 16.40 -4.21 10.32
CA VAL A 472 15.63 -3.27 9.49
C VAL A 472 15.89 -3.49 8.02
N TYR A 473 17.16 -3.66 7.62
CA TYR A 473 17.55 -3.91 6.23
C TYR A 473 16.93 -5.20 5.69
N LEU A 474 17.09 -6.32 6.42
CA LEU A 474 16.57 -7.62 5.99
C LEU A 474 15.04 -7.58 5.85
N ARG A 475 14.35 -6.95 6.79
CA ARG A 475 12.89 -6.77 6.71
C ARG A 475 12.45 -5.95 5.51
N ASN A 476 13.29 -5.02 5.05
CA ASN A 476 12.97 -4.16 3.91
C ASN A 476 13.18 -4.87 2.57
N TYR A 477 14.20 -5.73 2.45
CA TYR A 477 14.65 -6.32 1.19
C TYR A 477 14.36 -7.82 1.04
N ALA A 478 13.87 -8.49 2.09
CA ALA A 478 13.46 -9.89 2.03
C ALA A 478 12.24 -10.10 1.13
N TYR A 479 12.17 -11.23 0.45
CA TYR A 479 11.09 -11.62 -0.44
C TYR A 479 9.71 -11.51 0.25
N SER A 480 8.79 -10.77 -0.36
CA SER A 480 7.45 -10.47 0.15
C SER A 480 7.41 -9.88 1.58
N GLY A 481 8.53 -9.39 2.10
CA GLY A 481 8.63 -8.94 3.48
C GLY A 481 8.40 -10.05 4.50
N MET A 482 8.61 -11.32 4.10
CA MET A 482 8.53 -12.46 4.99
C MET A 482 9.60 -12.39 6.09
N PHE A 483 9.29 -12.99 7.22
CA PHE A 483 10.22 -13.12 8.33
C PHE A 483 10.14 -14.56 8.83
N ARG A 484 11.22 -15.31 8.60
CA ARG A 484 11.26 -16.74 8.89
C ARG A 484 12.68 -17.17 9.26
N TYR A 485 12.76 -17.98 10.29
CA TYR A 485 13.98 -18.66 10.69
C TYR A 485 13.93 -20.14 10.29
N ASN A 486 15.09 -20.76 10.10
CA ASN A 486 15.21 -22.20 9.95
C ASN A 486 15.24 -22.88 11.34
N THR A 487 15.35 -24.20 11.36
CA THR A 487 15.43 -25.01 12.59
C THR A 487 16.68 -24.71 13.43
N ASN A 488 17.70 -24.09 12.85
CA ASN A 488 18.92 -23.69 13.55
C ASN A 488 18.85 -22.26 14.11
N GLY A 489 17.68 -21.59 14.02
CA GLY A 489 17.53 -20.19 14.47
C GLY A 489 18.05 -19.15 13.49
N GLU A 490 18.48 -19.51 12.27
CA GLU A 490 19.01 -18.57 11.30
C GLU A 490 17.92 -17.97 10.42
N PHE A 491 17.98 -16.67 10.18
CA PHE A 491 17.10 -16.00 9.23
C PHE A 491 17.35 -16.53 7.81
N ASN A 492 16.33 -17.10 7.16
CA ASN A 492 16.50 -17.84 5.91
C ASN A 492 15.66 -17.35 4.72
N VAL A 493 15.07 -16.16 4.81
CA VAL A 493 14.31 -15.59 3.69
C VAL A 493 15.24 -15.11 2.58
N PRO A 494 14.97 -15.44 1.31
CA PRO A 494 15.78 -14.98 0.20
C PRO A 494 15.55 -13.49 -0.11
N TYR A 495 16.44 -12.93 -0.93
CA TYR A 495 16.29 -11.59 -1.50
C TYR A 495 14.98 -11.45 -2.33
N GLY A 496 14.35 -10.27 -2.29
CA GLY A 496 13.08 -10.00 -2.96
C GLY A 496 13.12 -9.97 -4.50
N GLY A 497 14.32 -9.89 -5.08
CA GLY A 497 14.52 -9.92 -6.53
C GLY A 497 14.42 -8.56 -7.22
N ILE A 498 14.23 -8.56 -8.54
CA ILE A 498 14.29 -7.38 -9.43
C ILE A 498 13.51 -6.18 -8.91
N SER A 499 12.29 -6.37 -8.45
CA SER A 499 11.43 -5.29 -7.94
C SER A 499 11.95 -4.61 -6.67
N TYR A 500 13.01 -5.14 -6.06
CA TYR A 500 13.65 -4.60 -4.87
C TYR A 500 14.98 -3.89 -5.17
N ASN A 501 15.55 -4.02 -6.37
CA ASN A 501 16.86 -3.43 -6.71
C ASN A 501 16.90 -1.92 -6.43
N HIS A 502 15.90 -1.20 -6.92
CA HIS A 502 15.80 0.26 -6.80
C HIS A 502 14.90 0.73 -5.64
N LYS A 503 14.57 -0.18 -4.71
CA LYS A 503 13.81 0.19 -3.51
C LYS A 503 14.72 0.94 -2.54
N LEU A 504 14.41 2.20 -2.30
CA LEU A 504 15.18 3.05 -1.40
C LEU A 504 14.71 2.91 0.06
N MET A 505 15.66 2.82 0.98
CA MET A 505 15.40 2.76 2.42
C MET A 505 15.58 4.13 3.11
N THR A 506 16.11 5.13 2.40
CA THR A 506 16.39 6.48 2.90
C THR A 506 15.18 7.12 3.57
N GLY A 507 14.02 7.13 2.87
CA GLY A 507 12.80 7.71 3.43
C GLY A 507 12.30 7.02 4.71
N LYS A 508 12.65 5.74 4.92
CA LYS A 508 12.34 5.03 6.17
C LYS A 508 13.23 5.53 7.32
N VAL A 509 14.51 5.73 7.06
CA VAL A 509 15.46 6.26 8.06
C VAL A 509 15.10 7.70 8.42
N GLU A 510 14.75 8.52 7.44
CA GLU A 510 14.25 9.89 7.66
C GLU A 510 12.98 9.88 8.52
N TYR A 511 12.06 8.96 8.25
CA TYR A 511 10.86 8.80 9.08
C TYR A 511 11.20 8.45 10.53
N TYR A 512 12.15 7.55 10.78
CA TYR A 512 12.59 7.21 12.12
C TYR A 512 13.24 8.38 12.88
N LYS A 513 13.86 9.31 12.15
CA LYS A 513 14.45 10.54 12.68
C LYS A 513 13.46 11.71 12.75
N SER A 514 12.21 11.56 12.30
CA SER A 514 11.24 12.64 12.20
C SER A 514 10.76 13.16 13.56
N ALA A 515 10.51 14.47 13.66
CA ALA A 515 10.04 15.10 14.90
C ALA A 515 8.70 14.52 15.40
N PRO A 516 7.66 14.32 14.53
CA PRO A 516 6.40 13.74 15.00
C PRO A 516 6.55 12.36 15.62
N LEU A 517 7.43 11.52 15.05
CA LEU A 517 7.67 10.19 15.60
C LEU A 517 8.43 10.25 16.93
N ARG A 518 9.42 11.15 17.04
CA ARG A 518 10.13 11.38 18.31
C ARG A 518 9.20 11.85 19.43
N GLU A 519 8.30 12.78 19.13
CA GLU A 519 7.30 13.26 20.09
C GLU A 519 6.36 12.14 20.55
N HIS A 520 5.95 11.26 19.62
CA HIS A 520 5.14 10.10 19.94
C HIS A 520 5.88 9.13 20.87
N PHE A 521 7.14 8.84 20.59
CA PHE A 521 7.97 7.98 21.42
C PHE A 521 8.37 8.62 22.77
N ALA A 522 8.42 9.94 22.89
CA ALA A 522 8.75 10.62 24.15
C ALA A 522 7.74 10.32 25.27
N LYS A 523 6.51 9.95 24.95
CA LYS A 523 5.46 9.53 25.89
C LYS A 523 5.22 8.02 25.91
N THR A 524 6.10 7.24 25.25
CA THR A 524 5.97 5.79 25.11
C THR A 524 6.85 5.05 26.12
N THR A 525 6.26 4.13 26.86
CA THR A 525 6.97 3.13 27.66
C THR A 525 7.09 1.85 26.85
N ILE A 526 8.31 1.36 26.65
CA ILE A 526 8.61 0.19 25.82
C ILE A 526 9.02 -0.96 26.75
N SER A 527 8.49 -2.16 26.50
CA SER A 527 8.78 -3.36 27.27
C SER A 527 9.03 -4.56 26.38
N ASN A 528 9.84 -5.51 26.89
CA ASN A 528 10.10 -6.81 26.27
C ASN A 528 9.80 -7.90 27.29
N LEU A 529 8.53 -8.12 27.59
CA LEU A 529 8.06 -9.00 28.67
C LEU A 529 7.02 -9.99 28.11
N ASP A 530 6.76 -11.06 28.88
CA ASP A 530 5.51 -11.78 28.72
C ASP A 530 4.32 -10.84 28.97
N PHE A 531 3.18 -11.06 28.32
CA PHE A 531 2.02 -10.16 28.43
C PHE A 531 1.48 -10.08 29.88
N GLU A 532 1.50 -11.18 30.65
CA GLU A 532 1.10 -11.15 32.07
C GLU A 532 2.05 -10.32 32.93
N ASP A 533 3.36 -10.49 32.71
CA ASP A 533 4.37 -9.70 33.43
C ASP A 533 4.28 -8.22 33.03
N PHE A 534 3.96 -7.93 31.78
CA PHE A 534 3.67 -6.57 31.32
C PHE A 534 2.48 -5.97 32.06
N PHE A 535 1.35 -6.66 32.12
CA PHE A 535 0.19 -6.18 32.85
C PHE A 535 0.39 -6.15 34.37
N ARG A 536 1.15 -7.06 34.93
CA ARG A 536 1.53 -7.05 36.35
C ARG A 536 2.39 -5.83 36.70
N LYS A 537 3.29 -5.46 35.79
CA LYS A 537 4.18 -4.30 35.95
C LYS A 537 3.46 -2.98 35.72
N TYR A 538 2.52 -2.97 34.82
CA TYR A 538 1.74 -1.79 34.41
C TYR A 538 0.23 -2.12 34.42
N PRO A 539 -0.40 -2.23 35.62
CA PRO A 539 -1.80 -2.61 35.70
C PRO A 539 -2.71 -1.51 35.11
N PRO A 540 -3.56 -1.86 34.11
CA PRO A 540 -4.48 -0.90 33.52
C PRO A 540 -5.61 -0.54 34.49
N THR A 541 -6.10 0.69 34.39
CA THR A 541 -7.23 1.22 35.14
C THR A 541 -8.48 1.34 34.24
N GLU A 542 -9.64 1.65 34.80
CA GLU A 542 -10.91 1.86 34.06
C GLU A 542 -10.83 3.01 33.03
N ARG A 543 -9.81 3.88 33.15
CA ARG A 543 -9.60 5.00 32.25
C ARG A 543 -8.64 4.68 31.09
N ASP A 544 -8.15 3.45 31.03
CA ASP A 544 -7.15 3.04 30.05
C ASP A 544 -7.78 2.21 28.92
N PHE A 545 -7.19 2.31 27.74
CA PHE A 545 -7.58 1.53 26.58
C PHE A 545 -6.48 0.57 26.17
N ILE A 546 -6.83 -0.70 25.96
CA ILE A 546 -5.93 -1.77 25.58
C ILE A 546 -6.33 -2.30 24.22
N PHE A 547 -5.44 -2.24 23.27
CA PHE A 547 -5.61 -2.93 21.98
C PHE A 547 -4.83 -4.23 21.98
N LEU A 548 -5.46 -5.32 21.49
CA LEU A 548 -4.88 -6.64 21.47
C LEU A 548 -4.96 -7.28 20.07
N ASP A 549 -3.80 -7.70 19.57
CA ASP A 549 -3.66 -8.52 18.37
C ASP A 549 -2.71 -9.71 18.67
N PRO A 550 -3.15 -10.64 19.52
CA PRO A 550 -2.30 -11.75 19.93
C PRO A 550 -2.02 -12.68 18.74
N PRO A 551 -0.92 -13.44 18.75
CA PRO A 551 -0.64 -14.47 17.76
C PRO A 551 -1.81 -15.47 17.65
N TYR A 552 -2.11 -15.92 16.42
CA TYR A 552 -3.22 -16.82 16.18
C TYR A 552 -2.87 -18.25 16.55
N ASP A 553 -3.84 -19.01 17.09
CA ASP A 553 -3.74 -20.44 17.35
C ASP A 553 -3.78 -21.21 16.01
N THR A 554 -2.67 -21.25 15.29
CA THR A 554 -2.50 -22.06 14.10
C THR A 554 -1.20 -22.85 14.19
N GLU A 555 -1.17 -24.07 13.65
CA GLU A 555 0.00 -24.96 13.56
C GLU A 555 1.25 -24.31 12.90
N PHE A 556 1.13 -23.07 12.41
CA PHE A 556 2.15 -22.32 11.68
C PHE A 556 2.65 -21.07 12.43
N SER A 557 2.51 -20.99 13.75
CA SER A 557 2.98 -19.86 14.56
C SER A 557 4.51 -19.77 14.72
N THR A 558 5.31 -20.47 13.91
CA THR A 558 6.78 -20.44 13.89
C THR A 558 7.38 -19.11 13.41
N TYR A 559 6.63 -18.00 13.43
CA TYR A 559 7.07 -16.74 12.82
C TYR A 559 8.09 -15.94 13.65
N ALA A 560 8.42 -16.30 14.86
CA ALA A 560 9.40 -15.54 15.64
C ALA A 560 9.97 -16.30 16.86
N GLN A 561 10.26 -17.59 16.75
CA GLN A 561 10.83 -18.40 17.86
C GLN A 561 10.04 -18.34 19.19
N ASN A 562 8.89 -17.66 19.21
CA ASN A 562 8.04 -17.50 20.37
C ASN A 562 6.73 -18.26 20.14
N GLU A 563 6.58 -19.39 20.80
CA GLU A 563 5.34 -20.15 20.81
C GLU A 563 4.30 -19.41 21.63
N PHE A 564 3.18 -19.02 20.99
CA PHE A 564 1.98 -18.54 21.68
C PHE A 564 0.88 -19.57 21.39
N GLY A 565 0.67 -20.46 22.36
CA GLY A 565 -0.18 -21.63 22.20
C GLY A 565 -1.57 -21.48 22.81
N LYS A 566 -2.29 -22.60 22.90
CA LYS A 566 -3.62 -22.64 23.51
C LYS A 566 -3.60 -22.25 24.99
N GLU A 567 -2.57 -22.63 25.73
CA GLU A 567 -2.41 -22.28 27.13
C GLU A 567 -2.27 -20.77 27.31
N ASP A 568 -1.52 -20.11 26.43
CA ASP A 568 -1.37 -18.66 26.45
C ASP A 568 -2.68 -17.94 26.10
N GLN A 569 -3.47 -18.49 25.17
CA GLN A 569 -4.82 -17.97 24.88
C GLN A 569 -5.74 -18.09 26.10
N ILE A 570 -5.66 -19.17 26.84
CA ILE A 570 -6.43 -19.38 28.10
C ILE A 570 -5.98 -18.36 29.15
N ARG A 571 -4.67 -18.20 29.36
CA ARG A 571 -4.10 -17.22 30.30
C ARG A 571 -4.55 -15.81 29.96
N LEU A 572 -4.48 -15.43 28.68
CA LEU A 572 -4.90 -14.12 28.21
C LEU A 572 -6.39 -13.90 28.42
N ALA A 573 -7.22 -14.87 28.07
CA ALA A 573 -8.67 -14.79 28.26
C ALA A 573 -9.06 -14.71 29.75
N HIS A 574 -8.37 -15.47 30.62
CA HIS A 574 -8.57 -15.38 32.06
C HIS A 574 -8.27 -13.98 32.57
N TYR A 575 -7.08 -13.44 32.26
CA TYR A 575 -6.70 -12.09 32.70
C TYR A 575 -7.70 -11.01 32.21
N LEU A 576 -8.03 -11.05 30.91
CA LEU A 576 -8.90 -10.02 30.29
C LEU A 576 -10.35 -10.05 30.84
N CYS A 577 -10.87 -11.25 31.13
CA CYS A 577 -12.26 -11.40 31.55
C CYS A 577 -12.45 -11.28 33.07
N GLU A 578 -11.42 -11.62 33.88
CA GLU A 578 -11.59 -11.75 35.33
C GLU A 578 -10.82 -10.67 36.13
N GLU A 579 -9.68 -10.17 35.59
CA GLU A 579 -8.76 -9.30 36.34
C GLU A 579 -8.62 -7.91 35.76
N CYS A 580 -8.72 -7.77 34.44
CA CYS A 580 -8.46 -6.52 33.75
C CYS A 580 -9.54 -5.47 34.02
N LYS A 581 -9.15 -4.31 34.55
CA LYS A 581 -10.04 -3.17 34.80
C LYS A 581 -10.15 -2.21 33.62
N GLY A 582 -9.17 -2.25 32.69
CA GLY A 582 -9.15 -1.39 31.51
C GLY A 582 -10.19 -1.78 30.46
N LYS A 583 -10.55 -0.83 29.63
CA LYS A 583 -11.34 -1.11 28.42
C LYS A 583 -10.45 -1.76 27.39
N TRP A 584 -10.84 -2.92 26.86
CA TRP A 584 -10.04 -3.59 25.86
C TRP A 584 -10.80 -3.96 24.59
N LEU A 585 -10.09 -3.93 23.47
CA LEU A 585 -10.54 -4.35 22.16
C LEU A 585 -9.51 -5.34 21.59
N MET A 586 -9.99 -6.52 21.20
CA MET A 586 -9.19 -7.56 20.59
C MET A 586 -9.65 -7.83 19.17
N ILE A 587 -8.70 -8.01 18.26
CA ILE A 587 -8.94 -8.57 16.93
C ILE A 587 -8.23 -9.91 16.85
N ILE A 588 -8.99 -10.98 16.59
CA ILE A 588 -8.46 -12.33 16.51
C ILE A 588 -9.19 -13.16 15.45
N LYS A 589 -8.53 -14.18 14.89
CA LYS A 589 -9.14 -15.13 13.96
C LYS A 589 -10.22 -15.93 14.71
N TYR A 590 -11.39 -16.10 14.07
CA TYR A 590 -12.44 -16.98 14.60
C TYR A 590 -11.98 -18.44 14.63
N THR A 591 -12.12 -19.07 15.79
CA THR A 591 -12.14 -20.51 15.99
C THR A 591 -13.17 -20.81 17.08
N ASP A 592 -13.77 -22.00 17.08
CA ASP A 592 -14.72 -22.39 18.15
C ASP A 592 -14.05 -22.35 19.53
N PHE A 593 -12.75 -22.64 19.59
CA PHE A 593 -11.95 -22.54 20.81
C PHE A 593 -11.86 -21.10 21.32
N ILE A 594 -11.45 -20.13 20.47
CA ILE A 594 -11.38 -18.72 20.84
C ILE A 594 -12.76 -18.19 21.21
N TYR A 595 -13.79 -18.50 20.41
CA TYR A 595 -15.14 -18.08 20.73
C TYR A 595 -15.60 -18.58 22.11
N SER A 596 -15.28 -19.83 22.47
CA SER A 596 -15.65 -20.40 23.77
C SER A 596 -14.97 -19.71 24.96
N LEU A 597 -13.74 -19.19 24.79
CA LEU A 597 -13.01 -18.49 25.84
C LEU A 597 -13.64 -17.13 26.20
N TYR A 598 -14.19 -16.43 25.21
CA TYR A 598 -14.69 -15.06 25.35
C TYR A 598 -16.22 -14.94 25.36
N ASN A 599 -16.97 -16.03 25.11
CA ASN A 599 -18.43 -16.03 25.17
C ASN A 599 -18.91 -16.01 26.63
N LYS A 600 -18.76 -14.87 27.27
CA LYS A 600 -19.05 -14.62 28.69
C LYS A 600 -19.96 -13.41 28.87
N PRO A 601 -20.66 -13.27 30.03
CA PRO A 601 -21.43 -12.05 30.34
C PRO A 601 -20.52 -10.79 30.29
N ASN A 602 -21.06 -9.71 29.75
CA ASN A 602 -20.37 -8.42 29.59
C ASN A 602 -19.18 -8.42 28.60
N ILE A 603 -19.06 -9.47 27.79
CA ILE A 603 -18.15 -9.49 26.63
C ILE A 603 -18.99 -9.43 25.36
N TYR A 604 -18.63 -8.52 24.47
CA TYR A 604 -19.31 -8.25 23.21
C TYR A 604 -18.47 -8.78 22.07
N ILE A 605 -19.05 -9.68 21.25
CA ILE A 605 -18.35 -10.35 20.16
C ILE A 605 -19.04 -10.03 18.85
N GLN A 606 -18.32 -9.46 17.91
CA GLN A 606 -18.79 -9.26 16.54
C GLN A 606 -17.90 -9.99 15.54
N LYS A 607 -18.52 -10.55 14.52
CA LYS A 607 -17.83 -11.22 13.41
C LYS A 607 -17.68 -10.27 12.24
N PHE A 608 -16.52 -10.28 11.60
CA PHE A 608 -16.30 -9.57 10.34
C PHE A 608 -15.42 -10.38 9.39
N ASP A 609 -15.70 -10.23 8.09
CA ASP A 609 -14.95 -10.93 7.05
C ASP A 609 -13.63 -10.23 6.73
N LYS A 610 -12.51 -10.93 6.89
CA LYS A 610 -11.20 -10.45 6.47
C LYS A 610 -10.73 -11.20 5.24
N LYS A 611 -10.48 -10.48 4.13
CA LYS A 611 -9.90 -11.07 2.92
C LYS A 611 -8.37 -10.95 2.94
N TYR A 612 -7.68 -12.07 3.13
CA TYR A 612 -6.22 -12.11 3.00
C TYR A 612 -5.82 -12.14 1.52
N LEU A 613 -4.89 -11.23 1.13
CA LEU A 613 -4.38 -11.14 -0.25
C LEU A 613 -3.33 -12.19 -0.58
N VAL A 614 -2.76 -12.90 0.40
CA VAL A 614 -1.71 -13.91 0.20
C VAL A 614 -1.84 -15.05 1.20
N SER A 615 -2.24 -16.22 0.72
CA SER A 615 -2.06 -17.51 1.40
C SER A 615 -1.22 -18.42 0.51
N PHE A 616 -0.02 -18.83 0.96
CA PHE A 616 0.91 -19.65 0.16
C PHE A 616 0.61 -21.14 0.18
N MET A 617 -0.23 -21.64 1.09
CA MET A 617 -0.46 -23.09 1.25
C MET A 617 -1.89 -23.57 1.03
N ASN A 618 -2.91 -22.72 1.14
CA ASN A 618 -4.29 -23.12 0.85
C ASN A 618 -4.94 -22.12 -0.12
N ARG A 619 -4.95 -22.47 -1.39
CA ARG A 619 -5.59 -21.66 -2.45
C ARG A 619 -7.13 -21.58 -2.33
N ASN A 620 -7.75 -22.32 -1.42
CA ASN A 620 -9.19 -22.47 -1.30
C ASN A 620 -9.82 -21.73 -0.11
N ASP A 621 -9.07 -21.32 0.93
CA ASP A 621 -9.61 -20.56 2.06
C ASP A 621 -9.44 -19.04 1.81
N LYS A 622 -10.37 -18.47 1.06
CA LYS A 622 -10.36 -17.02 0.75
C LYS A 622 -11.08 -16.15 1.78
N ASP A 623 -11.95 -16.73 2.58
CA ASP A 623 -12.79 -16.02 3.54
C ASP A 623 -12.49 -16.55 4.96
N VAL A 624 -11.70 -15.80 5.71
CA VAL A 624 -11.38 -16.11 7.11
C VAL A 624 -12.16 -15.16 8.00
N GLU A 625 -13.10 -15.67 8.77
CA GLU A 625 -13.82 -14.88 9.76
C GLU A 625 -12.88 -14.40 10.87
N HIS A 626 -13.00 -13.13 11.25
CA HIS A 626 -12.33 -12.54 12.40
C HIS A 626 -13.37 -12.06 13.42
N LEU A 627 -12.93 -12.01 14.65
CA LEU A 627 -13.70 -11.45 15.75
C LEU A 627 -13.14 -10.09 16.14
N ILE A 628 -14.04 -9.16 16.41
CA ILE A 628 -13.81 -7.99 17.27
C ILE A 628 -14.45 -8.33 18.60
N ILE A 629 -13.67 -8.30 19.67
CA ILE A 629 -14.12 -8.62 21.02
C ILE A 629 -13.84 -7.45 21.93
N THR A 630 -14.80 -7.01 22.72
CA THR A 630 -14.66 -5.91 23.69
C THR A 630 -15.30 -6.25 25.03
N ASN A 631 -14.83 -5.64 26.13
CA ASN A 631 -15.45 -5.72 27.45
C ASN A 631 -16.35 -4.50 27.76
N TYR A 632 -16.74 -3.76 26.76
CA TYR A 632 -17.66 -2.63 26.87
C TYR A 632 -18.60 -2.63 25.68
N GLN A 633 -19.82 -2.16 25.92
CA GLN A 633 -20.80 -1.99 24.85
C GLN A 633 -20.40 -0.82 23.98
N ASN A 634 -20.37 -1.03 22.68
CA ASN A 634 -20.10 0.00 21.70
C ASN A 634 -21.43 0.49 21.09
N LYS A 635 -21.46 1.75 20.64
CA LYS A 635 -22.63 2.34 19.94
C LYS A 635 -23.02 1.62 18.64
N TYR A 636 -22.23 0.67 18.21
CA TYR A 636 -22.44 -0.13 16.99
C TYR A 636 -22.77 -1.61 17.27
N ASP A 637 -22.91 -1.99 18.56
CA ASP A 637 -23.35 -3.34 18.99
C ASP A 637 -24.85 -3.57 18.79
#